data_060417712526eb7d90bd6c6d9e6b4657
#
_entry.id   060417712526eb7d90bd6c6d9e6b4657
#
_cell.length_a   1.000
_cell.length_b   1.000
_cell.length_c   1.000
_cell.angle_alpha   90.00
_cell.angle_beta   90.00
_cell.angle_gamma   90.00
#
_symmetry.space_group_name_H-M   'P 1'
#
loop_
_entity.id
_entity.type
_entity.pdbx_description
1 polymer ?
#
loop_
_entity_poly.entity_id
_entity_poly.type
_entity_poly.pdbx_seq_one_letter_code
_entity_poly.pdbx_strand_id
1 'polypeptide(L)'
;MKKHIYLILSLFWLLPLTTLADGVVMGTVMLNGQPIEAEYYLHGSTARLGSGYNACISQYSVGKVEVPYYIIVDGYPYPVTEVSTFAFRRCNRVTEVTLSEGIMRIGDFAFAGCPSLQRVTLPSTLTAIGTGAFIDLPALQRIYCYATTPPTWEYNDVFCFHTDGIGDSHAYHTDDVTLYVPACGYRLYRTTNYTNPALGWTTADGWTYFNHVEILFLPGDNYDIICLEDGNWNEASNWNTGVVPNAANNVLIAADVVIPEGYIAVVNDISVCAGSITIKDGGQLIHNNTGVVATVEKDITGYWQSPDRNYLLTNPVIDEQDPAALSMTNGSYELYYFDQSEAPEWRNYEQDTFNLLNGKGYLYTRGTDAKIAFYGELNPANTDIDMDLAYDAEANYAGFNLVGNPYCCNAYIADGRDFYTLNNAGDEVVVATDAVIAPMQSVLVQASAEETLTFTTTEQSLNSALAIHFSHSDGTPIDKAYIRTGAGFGLEKFQLNPDHDKLYLTLEGKGYALAYADTLDVMPLNIKVGSDGTYMLYFNLQDLTFDYLHLIDNLTQTDMDLLQVPYYTFNVWDTEHENRFLIVFNPDAIDDPTTHLTEAESEGSFAFISNGEILLTETCQDASLQIVDMMGRIVVQGDAMNRISTSGMAKGVYVLRLINGNNVKVQKLVVE
;
A
#
# COMPACT_ATOMS: atom_id res chain seq x y z
N MET A 1 28.10 7.29 16.94
CA MET A 1 29.44 6.66 16.91
C MET A 1 29.89 6.17 15.53
N LYS A 2 29.03 5.86 14.58
CA LYS A 2 29.40 5.40 13.20
C LYS A 2 30.14 6.44 12.34
N LYS A 3 30.00 7.75 12.58
CA LYS A 3 30.65 8.81 11.76
C LYS A 3 32.15 9.03 12.03
N HIS A 4 32.70 8.59 13.16
CA HIS A 4 34.11 8.77 13.47
C HIS A 4 35.01 7.61 13.05
N ILE A 5 34.46 6.41 12.78
CA ILE A 5 35.22 5.23 12.37
C ILE A 5 35.67 5.34 10.90
N TYR A 6 34.84 5.93 10.02
CA TYR A 6 35.20 6.10 8.60
C TYR A 6 36.31 7.15 8.33
N LEU A 7 36.49 8.13 9.23
CA LEU A 7 37.48 9.16 9.04
C LEU A 7 38.89 8.67 9.39
N ILE A 8 39.00 7.65 10.25
CA ILE A 8 40.32 7.09 10.64
C ILE A 8 40.80 6.07 9.61
N LEU A 9 39.92 5.31 8.95
CA LEU A 9 40.31 4.39 7.87
C LEU A 9 40.82 5.10 6.60
N SER A 10 40.37 6.32 6.31
CA SER A 10 40.82 7.05 5.12
C SER A 10 42.21 7.68 5.26
N LEU A 11 42.74 7.83 6.49
CA LEU A 11 44.12 8.36 6.70
C LEU A 11 45.18 7.27 6.62
N PHE A 12 44.84 5.99 6.70
CA PHE A 12 45.80 4.88 6.66
C PHE A 12 46.30 4.52 5.24
N TRP A 13 45.69 5.04 4.18
CA TRP A 13 46.05 4.69 2.79
C TRP A 13 47.15 5.55 2.15
N LEU A 14 47.75 6.49 2.88
CA LEU A 14 48.74 7.45 2.32
C LEU A 14 50.17 7.33 2.89
N LEU A 15 50.44 6.32 3.74
CA LEU A 15 51.83 6.08 4.19
C LEU A 15 52.47 4.98 3.33
N PRO A 16 53.73 5.09 2.94
CA PRO A 16 54.44 4.03 2.23
C PRO A 16 54.51 2.80 3.14
N LEU A 17 53.94 1.68 2.70
CA LEU A 17 54.04 0.39 3.36
C LEU A 17 55.50 -0.10 3.34
N THR A 18 56.25 0.30 4.34
CA THR A 18 57.45 -0.44 4.71
C THR A 18 56.96 -1.58 5.65
N THR A 19 56.61 -2.74 5.07
CA THR A 19 56.34 -3.95 5.87
C THR A 19 57.62 -4.33 6.59
N LEU A 20 57.58 -4.40 7.93
CA LEU A 20 58.59 -5.14 8.69
C LEU A 20 58.61 -6.60 8.17
N ALA A 21 59.79 -7.23 8.20
CA ALA A 21 59.89 -8.65 7.87
C ALA A 21 59.01 -9.47 8.81
N ASP A 22 58.33 -10.49 8.26
CA ASP A 22 57.55 -11.45 9.04
C ASP A 22 58.35 -11.96 10.24
N GLY A 23 57.76 -11.95 11.42
CA GLY A 23 58.50 -12.39 12.60
C GLY A 23 57.79 -12.12 13.94
N VAL A 24 58.35 -12.68 14.99
CA VAL A 24 57.87 -12.50 16.36
C VAL A 24 58.23 -11.13 16.88
N VAL A 25 57.25 -10.42 17.43
CA VAL A 25 57.41 -9.11 18.09
C VAL A 25 56.70 -9.08 19.44
N MET A 26 57.09 -8.17 20.28
CA MET A 26 56.37 -7.91 21.55
C MET A 26 55.44 -6.77 21.37
N GLY A 27 54.17 -6.95 21.78
CA GLY A 27 53.16 -5.94 21.85
C GLY A 27 52.49 -6.00 23.22
N THR A 28 51.25 -5.50 23.31
CA THR A 28 50.53 -5.50 24.60
C THR A 28 49.10 -6.06 24.43
N VAL A 29 48.62 -6.73 25.47
CA VAL A 29 47.19 -6.95 25.74
C VAL A 29 46.84 -6.25 27.05
N MET A 30 45.56 -5.98 27.27
CA MET A 30 45.13 -5.41 28.55
C MET A 30 44.78 -6.54 29.54
N LEU A 31 45.38 -6.56 30.68
CA LEU A 31 45.04 -7.48 31.79
C LEU A 31 44.46 -6.65 32.94
N ASN A 32 43.15 -6.87 33.24
CA ASN A 32 42.41 -6.08 34.23
C ASN A 32 42.49 -4.57 33.97
N GLY A 33 42.49 -4.14 32.71
CA GLY A 33 42.61 -2.73 32.31
C GLY A 33 44.05 -2.16 32.36
N GLN A 34 45.07 -2.98 32.62
CA GLN A 34 46.47 -2.58 32.58
C GLN A 34 47.21 -3.26 31.41
N PRO A 35 48.05 -2.55 30.67
CA PRO A 35 48.82 -3.16 29.59
C PRO A 35 49.88 -4.13 30.14
N ILE A 36 49.93 -5.32 29.61
CA ILE A 36 51.00 -6.31 29.82
C ILE A 36 51.63 -6.73 28.51
N GLU A 37 52.87 -7.13 28.54
CA GLU A 37 53.55 -7.67 27.35
C GLU A 37 52.89 -8.99 26.88
N ALA A 38 52.75 -9.06 25.56
CA ALA A 38 52.27 -10.24 24.87
C ALA A 38 53.04 -10.48 23.57
N GLU A 39 53.23 -11.71 23.21
CA GLU A 39 53.88 -12.14 21.98
C GLU A 39 52.92 -12.01 20.80
N TYR A 40 53.39 -11.44 19.71
CA TYR A 40 52.69 -11.37 18.43
C TYR A 40 53.57 -11.84 17.29
N TYR A 41 52.94 -12.24 16.20
CA TYR A 41 53.64 -12.54 14.95
C TYR A 41 53.17 -11.59 13.87
N LEU A 42 54.09 -10.83 13.26
CA LEU A 42 53.79 -10.00 12.12
C LEU A 42 53.78 -10.84 10.86
N HIS A 43 52.75 -10.61 10.01
CA HIS A 43 52.62 -11.18 8.69
C HIS A 43 52.17 -10.10 7.70
N GLY A 44 53.12 -9.65 6.86
CA GLY A 44 52.86 -8.51 5.98
C GLY A 44 52.44 -7.25 6.75
N SER A 45 51.23 -6.76 6.51
CA SER A 45 50.68 -5.54 7.14
C SER A 45 49.77 -5.83 8.37
N THR A 46 49.69 -7.07 8.83
CA THR A 46 48.82 -7.49 9.95
C THR A 46 49.60 -8.16 11.05
N ALA A 47 49.00 -8.29 12.23
CA ALA A 47 49.55 -9.04 13.36
C ALA A 47 48.56 -10.15 13.76
N ARG A 48 49.09 -11.24 14.23
CA ARG A 48 48.35 -12.27 14.96
C ARG A 48 48.88 -12.41 16.40
N LEU A 49 47.99 -12.58 17.34
CA LEU A 49 48.38 -12.72 18.74
C LEU A 49 48.97 -14.09 18.98
N GLY A 50 50.22 -14.17 19.40
CA GLY A 50 51.00 -15.36 19.60
C GLY A 50 51.77 -15.83 18.36
N SER A 51 52.85 -16.59 18.56
CA SER A 51 53.71 -17.15 17.49
C SER A 51 53.21 -18.51 16.98
N GLY A 52 52.21 -19.11 17.62
CA GLY A 52 51.67 -20.42 17.29
C GLY A 52 52.40 -21.60 17.95
N TYR A 53 53.32 -21.36 18.86
CA TYR A 53 54.07 -22.40 19.56
C TYR A 53 53.81 -22.47 21.06
N ASN A 54 53.63 -21.31 21.72
CA ASN A 54 53.37 -21.22 23.16
C ASN A 54 52.28 -20.18 23.45
N ALA A 55 51.87 -20.09 24.73
CA ALA A 55 50.98 -19.05 25.19
C ALA A 55 51.64 -17.68 25.02
N CYS A 56 50.86 -16.70 24.51
CA CYS A 56 51.34 -15.35 24.19
C CYS A 56 51.55 -14.49 25.45
N ILE A 57 50.97 -14.91 26.60
CA ILE A 57 51.14 -14.26 27.91
C ILE A 57 51.52 -15.30 28.96
N SER A 58 51.91 -14.84 30.12
CA SER A 58 52.23 -15.72 31.23
C SER A 58 51.02 -16.60 31.62
N GLN A 59 51.22 -17.90 31.75
CA GLN A 59 50.19 -18.84 32.25
C GLN A 59 49.68 -18.54 33.66
N TYR A 60 50.41 -17.69 34.40
CA TYR A 60 50.06 -17.24 35.77
C TYR A 60 49.28 -15.93 35.74
N SER A 61 49.02 -15.33 34.57
CA SER A 61 48.18 -14.10 34.45
C SER A 61 46.81 -14.36 35.05
N VAL A 62 46.32 -13.41 35.87
CA VAL A 62 45.06 -13.56 36.65
C VAL A 62 44.05 -12.52 36.19
N GLY A 63 42.84 -12.95 35.83
CA GLY A 63 41.71 -12.08 35.61
C GLY A 63 41.32 -11.91 34.15
N LYS A 64 40.86 -10.71 33.77
CA LYS A 64 40.29 -10.39 32.47
C LYS A 64 41.36 -9.94 31.47
N VAL A 65 41.39 -10.56 30.30
CA VAL A 65 42.25 -10.18 29.18
C VAL A 65 41.42 -9.50 28.07
N GLU A 66 41.87 -8.38 27.57
CA GLU A 66 41.33 -7.71 26.39
C GLU A 66 42.41 -7.64 25.30
N VAL A 67 42.11 -8.25 24.15
CA VAL A 67 43.00 -8.25 22.98
C VAL A 67 42.69 -7.01 22.14
N PRO A 68 43.69 -6.13 21.87
CA PRO A 68 43.44 -4.92 21.12
C PRO A 68 43.21 -5.21 19.64
N TYR A 69 42.58 -4.26 18.91
CA TYR A 69 42.38 -4.38 17.47
C TYR A 69 43.63 -4.05 16.63
N TYR A 70 44.65 -3.43 17.24
CA TYR A 70 45.97 -3.21 16.61
C TYR A 70 47.07 -3.14 17.68
N ILE A 71 48.30 -3.38 17.24
CA ILE A 71 49.51 -3.12 18.02
C ILE A 71 50.39 -2.10 17.28
N ILE A 72 51.25 -1.40 18.02
CA ILE A 72 52.21 -0.48 17.43
C ILE A 72 53.60 -1.12 17.53
N VAL A 73 54.29 -1.28 16.39
CA VAL A 73 55.65 -1.80 16.32
C VAL A 73 56.47 -0.79 15.52
N ASP A 74 57.56 -0.29 16.09
CA ASP A 74 58.42 0.73 15.50
C ASP A 74 57.69 1.98 15.00
N GLY A 75 56.60 2.37 15.71
CA GLY A 75 55.76 3.51 15.39
C GLY A 75 54.67 3.25 14.35
N TYR A 76 54.55 2.03 13.81
CA TYR A 76 53.54 1.66 12.80
C TYR A 76 52.43 0.79 13.43
N PRO A 77 51.16 1.05 13.12
CA PRO A 77 50.07 0.24 13.59
C PRO A 77 49.90 -1.03 12.72
N TYR A 78 49.74 -2.18 13.37
CA TYR A 78 49.45 -3.47 12.75
C TYR A 78 48.10 -3.98 13.27
N PRO A 79 47.06 -4.07 12.45
CA PRO A 79 45.80 -4.66 12.84
C PRO A 79 45.97 -6.10 13.31
N VAL A 80 45.32 -6.47 14.41
CA VAL A 80 45.33 -7.83 14.93
C VAL A 80 44.18 -8.58 14.29
N THR A 81 44.49 -9.55 13.43
CA THR A 81 43.48 -10.25 12.61
C THR A 81 43.27 -11.71 13.03
N GLU A 82 44.13 -12.26 13.86
CA GLU A 82 44.08 -13.65 14.29
C GLU A 82 44.58 -13.82 15.71
N VAL A 83 43.94 -14.75 16.46
CA VAL A 83 44.50 -15.37 17.67
C VAL A 83 45.15 -16.66 17.23
N SER A 84 46.47 -16.76 17.37
CA SER A 84 47.27 -17.92 16.89
C SER A 84 46.96 -19.20 17.62
N THR A 85 47.35 -20.31 17.02
CA THR A 85 47.38 -21.64 17.67
C THR A 85 48.10 -21.54 19.02
N PHE A 86 47.52 -22.13 20.08
CA PHE A 86 48.00 -22.13 21.48
C PHE A 86 48.11 -20.80 22.19
N ALA A 87 47.64 -19.67 21.65
CA ALA A 87 47.87 -18.31 22.16
C ALA A 87 47.55 -18.12 23.66
N PHE A 88 46.53 -18.76 24.19
CA PHE A 88 46.18 -18.74 25.62
C PHE A 88 46.22 -20.14 26.27
N ARG A 89 46.82 -21.12 25.60
CA ARG A 89 46.84 -22.51 26.12
C ARG A 89 47.38 -22.58 27.52
N ARG A 90 46.57 -23.22 28.45
CA ARG A 90 46.91 -23.39 29.87
C ARG A 90 47.13 -22.08 30.64
N CYS A 91 46.48 -21.00 30.25
CA CYS A 91 46.41 -19.79 31.07
C CYS A 91 45.41 -20.01 32.23
N ASN A 92 45.92 -20.71 33.27
CA ASN A 92 45.10 -21.36 34.29
C ASN A 92 44.29 -20.41 35.17
N ARG A 93 44.61 -19.11 35.21
CA ARG A 93 43.98 -18.10 36.06
C ARG A 93 43.30 -16.96 35.34
N VAL A 94 43.27 -17.02 34.01
CA VAL A 94 42.46 -16.07 33.16
C VAL A 94 41.00 -16.46 33.34
N THR A 95 40.16 -15.47 33.65
CA THR A 95 38.72 -15.67 33.93
C THR A 95 37.83 -15.17 32.80
N GLU A 96 38.26 -14.16 32.06
CA GLU A 96 37.53 -13.61 30.95
C GLU A 96 38.49 -13.25 29.79
N VAL A 97 38.05 -13.42 28.55
CA VAL A 97 38.76 -12.96 27.37
C VAL A 97 37.78 -12.16 26.46
N THR A 98 38.20 -10.98 26.05
CA THR A 98 37.51 -10.17 25.05
C THR A 98 38.41 -9.99 23.84
N LEU A 99 37.95 -10.44 22.70
CA LEU A 99 38.58 -10.23 21.40
C LEU A 99 37.99 -8.99 20.74
N SER A 100 38.86 -8.08 20.25
CA SER A 100 38.40 -6.85 19.58
C SER A 100 37.98 -7.11 18.13
N GLU A 101 37.22 -6.19 17.59
CA GLU A 101 36.88 -6.16 16.18
C GLU A 101 38.14 -6.17 15.29
N GLY A 102 38.04 -6.82 14.10
CA GLY A 102 39.14 -7.05 13.19
C GLY A 102 39.75 -8.46 13.29
N ILE A 103 39.52 -9.18 14.41
CA ILE A 103 39.93 -10.59 14.55
C ILE A 103 38.96 -11.46 13.76
N MET A 104 39.47 -12.15 12.74
CA MET A 104 38.69 -12.99 11.82
C MET A 104 38.86 -14.48 12.07
N ARG A 105 39.93 -14.89 12.75
CA ARG A 105 40.24 -16.30 12.99
C ARG A 105 40.75 -16.54 14.42
N ILE A 106 40.34 -17.65 15.01
CA ILE A 106 40.93 -18.24 16.22
C ILE A 106 41.59 -19.55 15.81
N GLY A 107 42.90 -19.67 16.11
CA GLY A 107 43.70 -20.86 15.78
C GLY A 107 43.44 -22.04 16.67
N ASP A 108 44.02 -23.20 16.29
CA ASP A 108 43.85 -24.47 16.98
C ASP A 108 44.31 -24.39 18.44
N PHE A 109 43.55 -24.98 19.34
CA PHE A 109 43.85 -25.05 20.77
C PHE A 109 44.15 -23.71 21.44
N ALA A 110 43.67 -22.60 20.86
CA ALA A 110 44.01 -21.24 21.29
C ALA A 110 43.72 -20.97 22.77
N PHE A 111 42.63 -21.49 23.30
CA PHE A 111 42.22 -21.38 24.71
C PHE A 111 42.22 -22.73 25.44
N ALA A 112 42.82 -23.77 24.86
CA ALA A 112 42.78 -25.12 25.42
C ALA A 112 43.31 -25.19 26.84
N GLY A 113 42.56 -25.89 27.73
CA GLY A 113 42.98 -26.13 29.10
C GLY A 113 43.08 -24.87 29.96
N CYS A 114 42.18 -23.93 29.85
CA CYS A 114 42.05 -22.75 30.72
C CYS A 114 40.94 -22.96 31.77
N PRO A 115 41.25 -23.66 32.92
CA PRO A 115 40.22 -24.16 33.84
C PRO A 115 39.44 -23.06 34.60
N SER A 116 39.92 -21.81 34.60
CA SER A 116 39.25 -20.67 35.26
C SER A 116 38.48 -19.79 34.29
N LEU A 117 38.53 -20.06 32.97
CA LEU A 117 37.88 -19.19 31.96
C LEU A 117 36.36 -19.36 32.02
N GLN A 118 35.65 -18.28 32.40
CA GLN A 118 34.20 -18.26 32.61
C GLN A 118 33.45 -17.55 31.48
N ARG A 119 34.11 -16.59 30.80
CA ARG A 119 33.48 -15.76 29.77
C ARG A 119 34.41 -15.53 28.60
N VAL A 120 33.86 -15.66 27.40
CA VAL A 120 34.53 -15.29 26.13
C VAL A 120 33.66 -14.34 25.35
N THR A 121 34.27 -13.27 24.81
CA THR A 121 33.64 -12.33 23.90
C THR A 121 34.31 -12.39 22.55
N LEU A 122 33.54 -12.77 21.52
CA LEU A 122 33.96 -12.97 20.15
C LEU A 122 33.44 -11.81 19.28
N PRO A 123 34.27 -11.20 18.43
CA PRO A 123 33.89 -10.03 17.63
C PRO A 123 32.96 -10.37 16.48
N SER A 124 32.32 -9.35 15.91
CA SER A 124 31.45 -9.48 14.73
C SER A 124 32.19 -9.91 13.46
N THR A 125 33.49 -9.64 13.41
CA THR A 125 34.39 -9.97 12.29
C THR A 125 34.88 -11.40 12.28
N LEU A 126 34.59 -12.21 13.32
CA LEU A 126 35.06 -13.60 13.44
C LEU A 126 34.36 -14.49 12.39
N THR A 127 35.16 -15.19 11.60
CA THR A 127 34.67 -16.07 10.52
C THR A 127 35.06 -17.55 10.68
N ALA A 128 36.11 -17.85 11.46
CA ALA A 128 36.59 -19.22 11.63
C ALA A 128 37.16 -19.46 13.01
N ILE A 129 36.94 -20.70 13.53
CA ILE A 129 37.48 -21.21 14.80
C ILE A 129 38.17 -22.54 14.52
N GLY A 130 39.43 -22.65 14.95
CA GLY A 130 40.27 -23.85 14.76
C GLY A 130 39.92 -24.99 15.69
N THR A 131 40.51 -26.16 15.41
CA THR A 131 40.37 -27.40 16.14
C THR A 131 40.66 -27.24 17.63
N GLY A 132 39.80 -27.73 18.51
CA GLY A 132 40.00 -27.74 19.97
C GLY A 132 40.22 -26.34 20.59
N ALA A 133 39.84 -25.26 19.90
CA ALA A 133 40.12 -23.89 20.33
C ALA A 133 39.61 -23.59 21.76
N PHE A 134 38.49 -24.18 22.15
CA PHE A 134 37.85 -24.04 23.48
C PHE A 134 37.74 -25.39 24.21
N ILE A 135 38.67 -26.30 23.99
CA ILE A 135 38.67 -27.62 24.63
C ILE A 135 39.13 -27.49 26.10
N ASP A 136 38.59 -28.33 26.99
CA ASP A 136 38.95 -28.41 28.43
C ASP A 136 38.75 -27.10 29.20
N LEU A 137 37.54 -26.49 29.13
CA LEU A 137 37.13 -25.27 29.80
C LEU A 137 36.03 -25.51 30.85
N PRO A 138 36.32 -26.17 32.01
CA PRO A 138 35.29 -26.61 32.97
C PRO A 138 34.53 -25.45 33.66
N ALA A 139 35.08 -24.26 33.64
CA ALA A 139 34.43 -23.10 34.25
C ALA A 139 33.68 -22.22 33.25
N LEU A 140 33.67 -22.56 31.96
CA LEU A 140 33.03 -21.74 30.92
C LEU A 140 31.51 -21.72 31.14
N GLN A 141 30.93 -20.51 31.20
CA GLN A 141 29.50 -20.28 31.44
C GLN A 141 28.85 -19.45 30.33
N ARG A 142 29.61 -18.53 29.71
CA ARG A 142 29.03 -17.58 28.76
C ARG A 142 29.96 -17.32 27.57
N ILE A 143 29.38 -17.37 26.39
CA ILE A 143 30.04 -16.94 25.16
C ILE A 143 29.17 -15.83 24.56
N TYR A 144 29.76 -14.65 24.37
CA TYR A 144 29.15 -13.54 23.63
C TYR A 144 29.74 -13.52 22.23
N CYS A 145 28.97 -13.93 21.23
CA CYS A 145 29.41 -13.94 19.84
C CYS A 145 28.66 -12.84 19.06
N TYR A 146 29.37 -11.81 18.66
CA TYR A 146 28.80 -10.67 17.93
C TYR A 146 28.63 -10.92 16.43
N ALA A 147 29.15 -12.04 15.89
CA ALA A 147 28.97 -12.40 14.50
C ALA A 147 27.52 -12.76 14.19
N THR A 148 26.92 -12.16 13.18
CA THR A 148 25.56 -12.48 12.72
C THR A 148 25.52 -13.76 11.91
N THR A 149 26.62 -14.14 11.26
CA THR A 149 26.83 -15.43 10.61
C THR A 149 27.69 -16.30 11.52
N PRO A 150 27.25 -17.52 11.88
CA PRO A 150 28.05 -18.42 12.71
C PRO A 150 29.44 -18.65 12.12
N PRO A 151 30.55 -18.43 12.88
CA PRO A 151 31.88 -18.77 12.43
C PRO A 151 32.01 -20.27 12.08
N THR A 152 32.76 -20.56 11.02
CA THR A 152 33.01 -21.96 10.60
C THR A 152 33.96 -22.66 11.55
N TRP A 153 33.77 -23.98 11.74
CA TRP A 153 34.64 -24.83 12.52
C TRP A 153 35.39 -25.80 11.59
N GLU A 154 36.66 -25.99 11.84
CA GLU A 154 37.45 -26.91 11.01
C GLU A 154 37.21 -28.41 11.39
N TYR A 155 36.90 -28.67 12.67
CA TYR A 155 36.58 -30.02 13.20
C TYR A 155 35.60 -29.91 14.38
N ASN A 156 34.93 -31.02 14.72
CA ASN A 156 33.85 -31.08 15.72
C ASN A 156 34.26 -30.95 17.19
N ASP A 157 35.55 -30.85 17.51
CA ASP A 157 36.08 -30.88 18.88
C ASP A 157 36.34 -29.47 19.47
N VAL A 158 35.77 -28.41 18.89
CA VAL A 158 36.02 -27.02 19.32
C VAL A 158 35.71 -26.79 20.80
N PHE A 159 34.62 -27.40 21.31
CA PHE A 159 34.13 -27.28 22.69
C PHE A 159 34.08 -28.62 23.44
N CYS A 160 35.02 -29.53 23.23
CA CYS A 160 35.02 -30.84 23.86
C CYS A 160 35.80 -30.87 25.17
N PHE A 161 35.52 -31.89 26.01
CA PHE A 161 36.37 -32.28 27.11
C PHE A 161 37.08 -33.58 26.78
N HIS A 162 38.38 -33.69 27.11
CA HIS A 162 39.04 -34.96 27.19
C HIS A 162 38.68 -35.59 28.55
N THR A 163 37.93 -36.69 28.55
CA THR A 163 37.83 -37.56 29.73
C THR A 163 39.14 -38.34 29.84
N ASP A 164 39.76 -38.24 30.99
CA ASP A 164 41.07 -38.84 31.27
C ASP A 164 41.19 -40.29 30.75
N GLY A 165 41.98 -40.48 29.72
CA GLY A 165 42.64 -41.71 29.36
C GLY A 165 41.78 -42.84 28.85
N ILE A 166 41.90 -43.14 27.56
CA ILE A 166 41.54 -44.39 26.92
C ILE A 166 40.02 -44.52 26.61
N GLY A 167 39.59 -43.89 25.56
CA GLY A 167 38.31 -44.22 24.92
C GLY A 167 37.70 -42.99 24.26
N ASP A 168 37.25 -43.14 23.04
CA ASP A 168 36.66 -42.15 22.12
C ASP A 168 35.35 -41.47 22.61
N SER A 169 35.24 -41.01 23.85
CA SER A 169 34.07 -40.28 24.32
C SER A 169 34.40 -38.81 24.51
N HIS A 170 34.25 -38.06 23.45
CA HIS A 170 34.19 -36.60 23.49
C HIS A 170 32.84 -36.19 24.12
N ALA A 171 32.86 -35.79 25.40
CA ALA A 171 31.68 -35.20 26.02
C ALA A 171 31.67 -33.68 25.72
N TYR A 172 30.60 -33.22 25.11
CA TYR A 172 30.39 -31.78 24.89
C TYR A 172 29.89 -31.12 26.18
N HIS A 173 30.53 -30.04 26.63
CA HIS A 173 30.15 -29.29 27.84
C HIS A 173 29.38 -28.00 27.49
N THR A 174 28.49 -28.10 26.50
CA THR A 174 27.68 -26.97 26.08
C THR A 174 26.34 -26.88 26.81
N ASP A 175 25.98 -27.93 27.58
CA ASP A 175 24.69 -27.97 28.28
C ASP A 175 24.55 -26.89 29.35
N ASP A 176 25.63 -26.47 30.00
CA ASP A 176 25.66 -25.43 31.02
C ASP A 176 26.20 -24.08 30.52
N VAL A 177 26.54 -23.99 29.22
CA VAL A 177 27.09 -22.77 28.61
C VAL A 177 26.00 -22.04 27.86
N THR A 178 25.77 -20.75 28.22
CA THR A 178 24.89 -19.88 27.47
C THR A 178 25.63 -19.15 26.35
N LEU A 179 25.17 -19.35 25.13
CA LEU A 179 25.63 -18.63 23.93
C LEU A 179 24.75 -17.41 23.67
N TYR A 180 25.33 -16.22 23.73
CA TYR A 180 24.66 -14.98 23.39
C TYR A 180 25.02 -14.57 21.97
N VAL A 181 24.01 -14.38 21.10
CA VAL A 181 24.18 -14.03 19.69
C VAL A 181 23.27 -12.89 19.28
N PRO A 182 23.64 -12.07 18.27
CA PRO A 182 22.77 -11.05 17.74
C PRO A 182 21.44 -11.66 17.24
N ALA A 183 20.33 -10.92 17.43
CA ALA A 183 19.01 -11.36 16.96
C ALA A 183 19.01 -11.75 15.48
N CYS A 184 19.71 -10.98 14.64
CA CYS A 184 19.83 -11.23 13.20
C CYS A 184 20.54 -12.55 12.84
N GLY A 185 21.34 -13.08 13.74
CA GLY A 185 22.02 -14.37 13.59
C GLY A 185 21.35 -15.54 14.32
N TYR A 186 20.44 -15.25 15.25
CA TYR A 186 19.89 -16.20 16.22
C TYR A 186 19.43 -17.50 15.57
N ARG A 187 18.66 -17.42 14.50
CA ARG A 187 18.17 -18.58 13.76
C ARG A 187 19.30 -19.43 13.15
N LEU A 188 20.31 -18.76 12.57
CA LEU A 188 21.45 -19.45 11.96
C LEU A 188 22.23 -20.26 13.00
N TYR A 189 22.43 -19.72 14.20
CA TYR A 189 23.11 -20.46 15.29
C TYR A 189 22.32 -21.69 15.77
N ARG A 190 20.99 -21.69 15.62
CA ARG A 190 20.12 -22.81 15.99
C ARG A 190 19.94 -23.84 14.87
N THR A 191 20.13 -23.46 13.60
CA THR A 191 19.81 -24.31 12.44
C THR A 191 21.03 -24.71 11.61
N THR A 192 22.20 -24.07 11.81
CA THR A 192 23.38 -24.33 10.99
C THR A 192 23.98 -25.69 11.35
N ASN A 193 23.73 -26.67 10.50
CA ASN A 193 24.39 -27.96 10.52
C ASN A 193 25.67 -27.91 9.68
N TYR A 194 26.81 -28.23 10.25
CA TYR A 194 28.06 -28.26 9.50
C TYR A 194 28.19 -29.61 8.76
N THR A 195 28.26 -29.55 7.42
CA THR A 195 28.60 -30.71 6.60
C THR A 195 30.03 -30.55 6.08
N ASN A 196 30.92 -31.48 6.37
CA ASN A 196 32.24 -31.56 5.70
C ASN A 196 32.16 -32.58 4.57
N PRO A 197 31.96 -32.13 3.29
CA PRO A 197 31.81 -33.05 2.16
C PRO A 197 33.09 -33.85 1.86
N ALA A 198 34.27 -33.36 2.27
CA ALA A 198 35.54 -33.99 2.00
C ALA A 198 35.80 -35.26 2.83
N LEU A 199 35.08 -35.43 3.95
CA LEU A 199 35.24 -36.56 4.85
C LEU A 199 34.04 -37.51 4.88
N GLY A 200 32.98 -37.23 4.11
CA GLY A 200 31.78 -38.07 4.04
C GLY A 200 30.95 -38.10 5.34
N TRP A 201 31.15 -37.17 6.24
CA TRP A 201 30.47 -37.06 7.53
C TRP A 201 29.39 -36.02 7.46
N THR A 202 28.16 -36.43 7.64
CA THR A 202 27.05 -35.54 7.97
C THR A 202 26.94 -35.49 9.48
N THR A 203 27.62 -34.52 10.10
CA THR A 203 27.43 -34.29 11.53
C THR A 203 26.45 -33.15 11.70
N ALA A 204 25.35 -33.43 12.38
CA ALA A 204 24.37 -32.47 12.85
C ALA A 204 24.92 -31.48 13.92
N ASP A 205 26.23 -31.14 13.86
CA ASP A 205 27.02 -30.88 15.05
C ASP A 205 27.77 -29.55 14.84
N GLY A 206 27.09 -28.47 14.97
CA GLY A 206 27.69 -27.16 14.97
C GLY A 206 27.30 -26.39 16.21
N TRP A 207 26.98 -25.14 16.02
CA TRP A 207 26.48 -24.26 17.07
C TRP A 207 25.16 -24.76 17.72
N THR A 208 24.49 -25.75 17.13
CA THR A 208 23.29 -26.41 17.65
C THR A 208 23.53 -27.23 18.92
N TYR A 209 24.79 -27.49 19.35
CA TYR A 209 25.10 -28.09 20.65
C TYR A 209 24.81 -27.22 21.87
N PHE A 210 24.63 -25.90 21.66
CA PHE A 210 24.26 -25.03 22.76
C PHE A 210 22.77 -25.17 23.06
N ASN A 211 22.42 -25.79 24.19
CA ASN A 211 21.04 -25.91 24.65
C ASN A 211 20.45 -24.55 25.06
N HIS A 212 21.32 -23.57 25.42
CA HIS A 212 20.96 -22.25 25.85
C HIS A 212 21.53 -21.19 24.90
N VAL A 213 20.73 -20.78 23.90
CA VAL A 213 21.06 -19.68 23.00
C VAL A 213 20.15 -18.50 23.33
N GLU A 214 20.76 -17.37 23.68
CA GLU A 214 20.10 -16.14 24.11
C GLU A 214 20.40 -15.00 23.15
N ILE A 215 19.51 -14.03 23.10
CA ILE A 215 19.71 -12.84 22.26
C ILE A 215 20.65 -11.87 22.96
N LEU A 216 21.66 -11.44 22.21
CA LEU A 216 22.60 -10.40 22.60
C LEU A 216 22.04 -9.04 22.19
N PHE A 217 21.59 -8.25 23.17
CA PHE A 217 21.21 -6.85 22.94
C PHE A 217 22.46 -5.98 22.88
N LEU A 218 22.58 -5.22 21.81
CA LEU A 218 23.71 -4.34 21.57
C LEU A 218 23.40 -2.92 22.08
N PRO A 219 24.40 -2.14 22.50
CA PRO A 219 24.21 -0.74 22.85
C PRO A 219 23.68 0.06 21.66
N GLY A 220 22.47 0.62 21.79
CA GLY A 220 21.79 1.36 20.72
C GLY A 220 20.69 0.57 20.00
N ASP A 221 20.50 -0.67 20.34
CA ASP A 221 19.29 -1.42 19.94
C ASP A 221 18.06 -0.73 20.52
N ASN A 222 17.08 -0.48 19.66
CA ASN A 222 15.84 0.23 20.01
C ASN A 222 14.62 -0.61 19.56
N TYR A 223 14.60 -1.88 19.94
CA TYR A 223 13.47 -2.76 19.70
C TYR A 223 13.02 -3.47 20.98
N ASP A 224 11.70 -3.62 21.12
CA ASP A 224 11.05 -4.24 22.28
C ASP A 224 10.74 -5.70 22.03
N ILE A 225 10.41 -6.03 20.77
CA ILE A 225 9.92 -7.32 20.35
C ILE A 225 10.68 -7.77 19.10
N ILE A 226 11.03 -9.07 19.04
CA ILE A 226 11.79 -9.65 17.94
C ILE A 226 11.00 -10.81 17.33
N CYS A 227 10.84 -10.82 16.01
CA CYS A 227 10.35 -11.97 15.25
C CYS A 227 11.52 -12.97 15.07
N LEU A 228 11.43 -14.14 15.66
CA LEU A 228 12.49 -15.16 15.66
C LEU A 228 12.16 -16.39 14.84
N GLU A 229 10.90 -16.67 14.59
CA GLU A 229 10.44 -17.87 13.88
C GLU A 229 9.61 -17.45 12.65
N ASP A 230 9.68 -18.24 11.59
CA ASP A 230 8.85 -18.02 10.39
C ASP A 230 7.39 -18.29 10.71
N GLY A 231 6.50 -17.46 10.18
CA GLY A 231 5.06 -17.68 10.34
C GLY A 231 4.22 -16.43 10.21
N ASN A 232 2.98 -16.51 10.66
CA ASN A 232 2.07 -15.37 10.57
C ASN A 232 2.35 -14.34 11.67
N TRP A 233 2.15 -13.06 11.33
CA TRP A 233 2.32 -11.95 12.25
C TRP A 233 1.49 -12.09 13.54
N ASN A 234 0.26 -12.59 13.42
CA ASN A 234 -0.69 -12.75 14.51
C ASN A 234 -0.45 -14.00 15.39
N GLU A 235 0.62 -14.75 15.16
CA GLU A 235 0.99 -15.89 15.99
C GLU A 235 1.98 -15.48 17.07
N ALA A 236 1.55 -15.50 18.34
CA ALA A 236 2.35 -15.06 19.48
C ALA A 236 3.65 -15.85 19.66
N SER A 237 3.69 -17.12 19.22
CA SER A 237 4.86 -18.01 19.29
C SER A 237 6.03 -17.56 18.41
N ASN A 238 5.79 -16.72 17.39
CA ASN A 238 6.83 -16.24 16.48
C ASN A 238 7.65 -15.08 17.09
N TRP A 239 7.18 -14.54 18.20
CA TRP A 239 7.77 -13.39 18.88
C TRP A 239 8.49 -13.79 20.16
N ASN A 240 9.67 -13.25 20.39
CA ASN A 240 10.52 -13.58 21.55
C ASN A 240 9.84 -13.37 22.91
N THR A 241 8.85 -12.48 22.97
CA THR A 241 8.08 -12.16 24.18
C THR A 241 6.85 -13.06 24.37
N GLY A 242 6.47 -13.85 23.35
CA GLY A 242 5.22 -14.60 23.33
C GLY A 242 3.97 -13.70 23.19
N VAL A 243 4.13 -12.46 22.74
CA VAL A 243 3.05 -11.47 22.53
C VAL A 243 3.18 -10.86 21.16
N VAL A 244 2.06 -10.77 20.43
CA VAL A 244 1.99 -10.09 19.14
C VAL A 244 2.22 -8.59 19.32
N PRO A 245 3.07 -7.95 18.50
CA PRO A 245 3.35 -6.52 18.60
C PRO A 245 2.11 -5.63 18.42
N ASN A 246 2.18 -4.42 18.97
CA ASN A 246 1.15 -3.39 18.86
C ASN A 246 1.79 -2.00 18.59
N ALA A 247 0.96 -0.97 18.45
CA ALA A 247 1.37 0.40 18.10
C ALA A 247 2.45 1.04 19.01
N ALA A 248 2.68 0.52 20.22
CA ALA A 248 3.69 1.06 21.13
C ALA A 248 5.06 0.40 20.97
N ASN A 249 5.16 -0.69 20.18
CA ASN A 249 6.37 -1.49 20.11
C ASN A 249 7.26 -1.13 18.91
N ASN A 250 8.56 -1.13 19.15
CA ASN A 250 9.58 -1.18 18.12
C ASN A 250 9.95 -2.64 17.87
N VAL A 251 9.92 -3.04 16.62
CA VAL A 251 10.02 -4.46 16.22
C VAL A 251 11.25 -4.72 15.39
N LEU A 252 11.96 -5.81 15.69
CA LEU A 252 13.01 -6.34 14.85
C LEU A 252 12.54 -7.63 14.14
N ILE A 253 12.62 -7.65 12.83
CA ILE A 253 12.31 -8.83 12.02
C ILE A 253 13.61 -9.59 11.73
N ALA A 254 13.73 -10.78 12.33
CA ALA A 254 14.86 -11.69 12.17
C ALA A 254 14.47 -13.05 11.55
N ALA A 255 13.21 -13.18 11.10
CA ALA A 255 12.66 -14.36 10.42
C ALA A 255 11.64 -13.94 9.36
N ASP A 256 11.16 -14.86 8.53
CA ASP A 256 10.15 -14.58 7.52
C ASP A 256 8.76 -14.46 8.16
N VAL A 257 8.18 -13.26 8.11
CA VAL A 257 6.87 -13.00 8.70
C VAL A 257 5.84 -12.64 7.64
N VAL A 258 4.63 -13.21 7.78
CA VAL A 258 3.51 -13.01 6.88
C VAL A 258 2.40 -12.26 7.62
N ILE A 259 1.95 -11.16 7.07
CA ILE A 259 0.71 -10.47 7.49
C ILE A 259 -0.43 -11.09 6.68
N PRO A 260 -1.32 -11.88 7.31
CA PRO A 260 -2.36 -12.60 6.58
C PRO A 260 -3.47 -11.67 6.07
N GLU A 261 -4.27 -12.18 5.15
CA GLU A 261 -5.48 -11.51 4.64
C GLU A 261 -6.39 -11.04 5.78
N GLY A 262 -6.88 -9.80 5.69
CA GLY A 262 -7.78 -9.19 6.66
C GLY A 262 -7.16 -8.83 8.01
N TYR A 263 -5.87 -9.07 8.22
CA TYR A 263 -5.18 -8.70 9.45
C TYR A 263 -4.49 -7.34 9.33
N ILE A 264 -4.64 -6.52 10.38
CA ILE A 264 -3.98 -5.20 10.48
C ILE A 264 -2.86 -5.30 11.52
N ALA A 265 -1.61 -5.32 11.05
CA ALA A 265 -0.43 -5.23 11.88
C ALA A 265 -0.12 -3.77 12.18
N VAL A 266 0.03 -3.43 13.47
CA VAL A 266 0.31 -2.06 13.89
C VAL A 266 1.51 -2.07 14.81
N VAL A 267 2.51 -1.25 14.50
CA VAL A 267 3.73 -1.09 15.31
C VAL A 267 4.20 0.38 15.28
N ASN A 268 5.09 0.76 16.20
CA ASN A 268 5.74 2.06 16.12
C ASN A 268 6.81 2.04 15.01
N ASP A 269 7.89 1.30 15.21
CA ASP A 269 8.99 1.20 14.26
C ASP A 269 9.28 -0.26 13.90
N ILE A 270 9.77 -0.49 12.68
CA ILE A 270 10.24 -1.80 12.19
C ILE A 270 11.68 -1.68 11.71
N SER A 271 12.49 -2.65 12.11
CA SER A 271 13.79 -2.92 11.50
C SER A 271 13.84 -4.34 10.97
N VAL A 272 14.33 -4.54 9.77
CA VAL A 272 14.52 -5.85 9.16
C VAL A 272 16.02 -6.14 9.11
N CYS A 273 16.47 -7.20 9.76
CA CYS A 273 17.89 -7.55 9.77
C CYS A 273 18.17 -8.93 9.17
N ALA A 274 17.17 -9.82 9.23
CA ALA A 274 17.18 -11.12 8.55
C ALA A 274 15.72 -11.52 8.27
N GLY A 275 15.50 -12.39 7.29
CA GLY A 275 14.14 -12.74 6.86
C GLY A 275 13.46 -11.63 6.04
N SER A 276 12.15 -11.72 5.93
CA SER A 276 11.34 -10.86 5.07
C SER A 276 9.95 -10.56 5.67
N ILE A 277 9.29 -9.51 5.15
CA ILE A 277 7.89 -9.21 5.44
C ILE A 277 7.10 -9.47 4.18
N THR A 278 6.03 -10.28 4.27
CA THR A 278 5.07 -10.49 3.20
C THR A 278 3.68 -10.07 3.67
N ILE A 279 3.05 -9.14 2.95
CA ILE A 279 1.68 -8.68 3.19
C ILE A 279 0.78 -9.34 2.15
N LYS A 280 -0.17 -10.17 2.60
CA LYS A 280 -1.15 -10.83 1.72
C LYS A 280 -2.22 -9.83 1.26
N ASP A 281 -2.93 -10.13 0.17
CA ASP A 281 -4.05 -9.31 -0.29
C ASP A 281 -5.05 -9.07 0.85
N GLY A 282 -5.45 -7.80 1.07
CA GLY A 282 -6.28 -7.39 2.19
C GLY A 282 -5.59 -7.33 3.57
N GLY A 283 -4.33 -7.78 3.70
CA GLY A 283 -3.50 -7.54 4.87
C GLY A 283 -3.00 -6.10 4.90
N GLN A 284 -2.72 -5.56 6.10
CA GLN A 284 -2.26 -4.18 6.28
C GLN A 284 -1.10 -4.09 7.26
N LEU A 285 -0.17 -3.17 6.99
CA LEU A 285 0.94 -2.84 7.89
C LEU A 285 0.97 -1.33 8.17
N ILE A 286 0.83 -0.97 9.44
CA ILE A 286 0.93 0.40 9.93
C ILE A 286 2.21 0.54 10.72
N HIS A 287 3.14 1.38 10.25
CA HIS A 287 4.44 1.67 10.87
C HIS A 287 4.82 3.14 10.66
N ASN A 288 5.77 3.65 11.45
CA ASN A 288 6.10 5.08 11.48
C ASN A 288 7.50 5.45 10.97
N ASN A 289 8.33 4.48 10.61
CA ASN A 289 9.70 4.75 10.16
C ASN A 289 9.89 4.42 8.66
N THR A 290 10.86 5.08 8.02
CA THR A 290 11.32 4.80 6.65
C THR A 290 12.25 3.59 6.59
N GLY A 291 12.54 3.09 5.38
CA GLY A 291 13.47 1.97 5.16
C GLY A 291 12.85 0.59 5.40
N VAL A 292 11.54 0.49 5.56
CA VAL A 292 10.83 -0.79 5.71
C VAL A 292 10.56 -1.38 4.34
N VAL A 293 11.20 -2.50 4.02
CA VAL A 293 11.03 -3.21 2.75
C VAL A 293 10.14 -4.43 2.95
N ALA A 294 9.17 -4.62 2.06
CA ALA A 294 8.25 -5.76 2.11
C ALA A 294 7.85 -6.25 0.71
N THR A 295 7.30 -7.46 0.66
CA THR A 295 6.54 -7.98 -0.47
C THR A 295 5.06 -7.75 -0.20
N VAL A 296 4.34 -7.08 -1.11
CA VAL A 296 2.90 -6.85 -1.02
C VAL A 296 2.22 -7.63 -2.14
N GLU A 297 1.36 -8.58 -1.77
CA GLU A 297 0.69 -9.46 -2.73
C GLU A 297 -0.72 -8.95 -3.05
N LYS A 298 -1.12 -9.07 -4.32
CA LYS A 298 -2.48 -8.83 -4.82
C LYS A 298 -2.97 -10.06 -5.57
N ASP A 299 -4.11 -10.59 -5.16
CA ASP A 299 -4.79 -11.67 -5.86
C ASP A 299 -5.72 -11.08 -6.93
N ILE A 300 -5.59 -11.56 -8.15
CA ILE A 300 -6.39 -11.15 -9.30
C ILE A 300 -7.24 -12.32 -9.75
N THR A 301 -8.55 -12.13 -9.77
CA THR A 301 -9.50 -13.05 -10.40
C THR A 301 -9.64 -12.71 -11.87
N GLY A 302 -9.43 -13.68 -12.74
CA GLY A 302 -9.48 -13.47 -14.18
C GLY A 302 -10.92 -13.32 -14.72
N TYR A 303 -11.11 -12.50 -15.77
CA TYR A 303 -12.44 -12.26 -16.36
C TYR A 303 -13.07 -13.51 -17.02
N TRP A 304 -12.31 -14.58 -17.30
CA TRP A 304 -12.90 -15.84 -17.72
C TRP A 304 -13.70 -16.54 -16.63
N GLN A 305 -13.45 -16.23 -15.36
CA GLN A 305 -14.23 -16.71 -14.20
C GLN A 305 -15.27 -15.69 -13.74
N SER A 306 -14.98 -14.40 -13.87
CA SER A 306 -15.86 -13.29 -13.53
C SER A 306 -15.86 -12.30 -14.69
N PRO A 307 -16.78 -12.46 -15.68
CA PRO A 307 -16.86 -11.58 -16.86
C PRO A 307 -16.89 -10.10 -16.46
N ASP A 308 -16.20 -9.29 -17.26
CA ASP A 308 -16.11 -7.82 -17.14
C ASP A 308 -15.40 -7.30 -15.88
N ARG A 309 -14.72 -8.18 -15.12
CA ARG A 309 -14.02 -7.78 -13.90
C ARG A 309 -12.76 -6.97 -14.19
N ASN A 310 -12.74 -5.74 -13.72
CA ASN A 310 -11.61 -4.84 -13.75
C ASN A 310 -11.09 -4.55 -12.32
N TYR A 311 -9.89 -4.01 -12.24
CA TYR A 311 -9.26 -3.54 -11.01
C TYR A 311 -8.74 -2.12 -11.22
N LEU A 312 -9.07 -1.22 -10.31
CA LEU A 312 -8.38 0.04 -10.18
C LEU A 312 -7.23 -0.18 -9.20
N LEU A 313 -6.01 -0.33 -9.72
CA LEU A 313 -4.81 -0.69 -8.98
C LEU A 313 -3.86 0.47 -8.81
N THR A 314 -3.02 0.41 -7.78
CA THR A 314 -1.81 1.23 -7.63
C THR A 314 -0.64 0.37 -7.15
N ASN A 315 0.58 0.87 -7.37
CA ASN A 315 1.79 0.31 -6.80
C ASN A 315 1.90 0.71 -5.31
N PRO A 316 1.90 -0.25 -4.37
CA PRO A 316 1.91 0.04 -2.92
C PRO A 316 3.30 0.34 -2.35
N VAL A 317 4.36 0.24 -3.14
CA VAL A 317 5.75 0.48 -2.71
C VAL A 317 6.32 1.73 -3.39
N ILE A 318 7.30 2.38 -2.75
CA ILE A 318 7.91 3.62 -3.26
C ILE A 318 8.65 3.38 -4.58
N ASP A 319 9.31 2.22 -4.71
CA ASP A 319 10.07 1.85 -5.90
C ASP A 319 9.17 1.65 -7.11
N GLU A 320 9.56 2.17 -8.26
CA GLU A 320 8.88 1.93 -9.53
C GLU A 320 8.85 0.43 -9.86
N GLN A 321 7.74 -0.06 -10.39
CA GLN A 321 7.55 -1.47 -10.72
C GLN A 321 7.31 -1.65 -12.23
N ASP A 322 8.07 -2.56 -12.84
CA ASP A 322 7.85 -2.97 -14.25
C ASP A 322 6.73 -4.01 -14.32
N PRO A 323 5.60 -3.73 -15.01
CA PRO A 323 4.50 -4.68 -15.19
C PRO A 323 4.93 -6.03 -15.76
N ALA A 324 5.94 -6.05 -16.64
CA ALA A 324 6.44 -7.29 -17.22
C ALA A 324 7.20 -8.14 -16.18
N ALA A 325 8.01 -7.50 -15.32
CA ALA A 325 8.71 -8.17 -14.24
C ALA A 325 7.73 -8.74 -13.19
N LEU A 326 6.60 -8.06 -12.96
CA LEU A 326 5.50 -8.52 -12.10
C LEU A 326 4.62 -9.60 -12.76
N SER A 327 4.92 -10.03 -13.99
CA SER A 327 4.11 -10.98 -14.76
C SER A 327 2.67 -10.52 -15.04
N MET A 328 2.39 -9.23 -14.94
CA MET A 328 1.07 -8.65 -15.25
C MET A 328 0.71 -8.78 -16.73
N THR A 329 1.72 -8.79 -17.59
CA THR A 329 1.59 -8.85 -19.06
C THR A 329 1.56 -10.28 -19.61
N ASN A 330 1.50 -11.30 -18.74
CA ASN A 330 1.46 -12.69 -19.17
C ASN A 330 0.04 -13.11 -19.58
N GLY A 331 -0.13 -13.62 -20.80
CA GLY A 331 -1.42 -14.09 -21.32
C GLY A 331 -2.28 -12.96 -21.89
N SER A 332 -3.59 -13.10 -21.75
CA SER A 332 -4.55 -12.05 -22.15
C SER A 332 -4.75 -11.06 -20.99
N TYR A 333 -4.46 -9.82 -21.23
CA TYR A 333 -4.56 -8.74 -20.23
C TYR A 333 -4.91 -7.42 -20.91
N GLU A 334 -5.37 -6.46 -20.11
CA GLU A 334 -5.51 -5.05 -20.42
C GLU A 334 -4.93 -4.25 -19.25
N LEU A 335 -4.06 -3.30 -19.54
CA LEU A 335 -3.44 -2.42 -18.55
C LEU A 335 -3.39 -1.00 -19.10
N TYR A 336 -4.00 -0.07 -18.38
CA TYR A 336 -4.10 1.33 -18.79
C TYR A 336 -3.71 2.27 -17.64
N TYR A 337 -3.16 3.44 -18.00
CA TYR A 337 -3.25 4.64 -17.15
C TYR A 337 -4.21 5.65 -17.78
N PHE A 338 -4.70 6.59 -16.97
CA PHE A 338 -5.60 7.64 -17.40
C PHE A 338 -4.83 8.95 -17.57
N ASP A 339 -5.06 9.64 -18.70
CA ASP A 339 -4.51 10.96 -19.01
C ASP A 339 -5.59 11.79 -19.70
N GLN A 340 -6.15 12.79 -19.01
CA GLN A 340 -7.21 13.64 -19.52
C GLN A 340 -6.80 14.49 -20.72
N SER A 341 -5.50 14.76 -20.92
CA SER A 341 -4.98 15.58 -22.03
C SER A 341 -4.84 14.84 -23.34
N GLU A 342 -5.03 13.52 -23.34
CA GLU A 342 -4.87 12.65 -24.51
C GLU A 342 -6.23 12.20 -25.07
N ALA A 343 -6.25 11.76 -26.32
CA ALA A 343 -7.42 11.15 -26.95
C ALA A 343 -7.03 9.87 -27.71
N PRO A 344 -7.42 8.66 -27.26
CA PRO A 344 -8.25 8.41 -26.08
C PRO A 344 -7.51 8.64 -24.76
N GLU A 345 -8.22 8.98 -23.71
CA GLU A 345 -7.69 9.29 -22.37
C GLU A 345 -7.08 8.07 -21.66
N TRP A 346 -7.55 6.88 -21.99
CA TRP A 346 -7.01 5.61 -21.49
C TRP A 346 -5.85 5.14 -22.37
N ARG A 347 -4.64 5.18 -21.82
CA ARG A 347 -3.38 4.85 -22.51
C ARG A 347 -2.99 3.39 -22.23
N ASN A 348 -3.03 2.56 -23.26
CA ASN A 348 -2.77 1.13 -23.17
C ASN A 348 -1.27 0.83 -23.09
N TYR A 349 -0.86 -0.06 -22.17
CA TYR A 349 0.51 -0.50 -21.98
C TYR A 349 1.14 -1.14 -23.24
N GLU A 350 0.36 -1.85 -24.06
CA GLU A 350 0.88 -2.46 -25.28
C GLU A 350 1.30 -1.43 -26.36
N GLN A 351 0.73 -0.24 -26.30
CA GLN A 351 1.02 0.86 -27.22
C GLN A 351 2.09 1.80 -26.66
N ASP A 352 2.09 2.00 -25.37
CA ASP A 352 2.95 2.95 -24.67
C ASP A 352 3.40 2.36 -23.34
N THR A 353 4.57 1.69 -23.31
CA THR A 353 5.06 1.01 -22.11
C THR A 353 5.42 2.00 -21.00
N PHE A 354 5.01 1.68 -19.78
CA PHE A 354 5.24 2.50 -18.59
C PHE A 354 5.51 1.66 -17.35
N ASN A 355 6.14 2.25 -16.34
CA ASN A 355 6.28 1.66 -15.02
C ASN A 355 5.09 2.03 -14.12
N LEU A 356 4.78 1.17 -13.16
CA LEU A 356 3.80 1.47 -12.12
C LEU A 356 4.47 2.32 -11.03
N LEU A 357 3.95 3.52 -10.85
CA LEU A 357 4.42 4.48 -9.84
C LEU A 357 3.57 4.40 -8.58
N ASN A 358 4.19 4.62 -7.42
CA ASN A 358 3.47 4.77 -6.16
C ASN A 358 2.55 6.00 -6.23
N GLY A 359 1.31 5.85 -5.75
CA GLY A 359 0.31 6.92 -5.75
C GLY A 359 -0.36 7.19 -7.10
N LYS A 360 0.10 6.62 -8.22
CA LYS A 360 -0.57 6.68 -9.51
C LYS A 360 -1.52 5.49 -9.68
N GLY A 361 -2.71 5.75 -10.23
CA GLY A 361 -3.70 4.69 -10.47
C GLY A 361 -3.61 4.09 -11.87
N TYR A 362 -4.07 2.83 -11.98
CA TYR A 362 -4.09 2.04 -13.21
C TYR A 362 -5.36 1.20 -13.28
N LEU A 363 -5.90 1.05 -14.49
CA LEU A 363 -6.97 0.10 -14.77
C LEU A 363 -6.34 -1.19 -15.28
N TYR A 364 -6.67 -2.31 -14.65
CA TYR A 364 -6.13 -3.61 -14.99
C TYR A 364 -7.20 -4.68 -15.05
N THR A 365 -7.12 -5.54 -16.06
CA THR A 365 -7.89 -6.78 -16.15
C THR A 365 -7.06 -7.86 -16.83
N ARG A 366 -7.38 -9.13 -16.58
CA ARG A 366 -6.72 -10.25 -17.26
C ARG A 366 -7.64 -11.47 -17.38
N GLY A 367 -7.32 -12.36 -18.33
CA GLY A 367 -8.15 -13.53 -18.64
C GLY A 367 -8.18 -14.59 -17.54
N THR A 368 -7.06 -14.83 -16.86
CA THR A 368 -6.90 -15.91 -15.85
C THR A 368 -6.52 -15.35 -14.51
N ASP A 369 -6.78 -16.11 -13.45
CA ASP A 369 -6.32 -15.79 -12.12
C ASP A 369 -4.81 -15.60 -12.06
N ALA A 370 -4.36 -14.70 -11.20
CA ALA A 370 -2.95 -14.44 -10.95
C ALA A 370 -2.72 -13.87 -9.56
N LYS A 371 -1.46 -13.92 -9.16
CA LYS A 371 -0.94 -13.23 -8.00
C LYS A 371 0.13 -12.24 -8.48
N ILE A 372 -0.02 -10.97 -8.13
CA ILE A 372 0.98 -9.93 -8.34
C ILE A 372 1.71 -9.74 -7.01
N ALA A 373 3.04 -9.67 -7.05
CA ALA A 373 3.87 -9.46 -5.86
C ALA A 373 4.77 -8.25 -6.07
N PHE A 374 4.39 -7.12 -5.47
CA PHE A 374 5.19 -5.90 -5.44
C PHE A 374 6.27 -6.02 -4.36
N TYR A 375 7.50 -5.61 -4.67
CA TYR A 375 8.60 -5.64 -3.71
C TYR A 375 9.29 -4.30 -3.67
N GLY A 376 9.43 -3.71 -2.49
CA GLY A 376 10.09 -2.42 -2.32
C GLY A 376 9.86 -1.80 -0.94
N GLU A 377 10.33 -0.56 -0.78
CA GLU A 377 10.18 0.22 0.44
C GLU A 377 8.74 0.73 0.57
N LEU A 378 8.20 0.69 1.80
CA LEU A 378 6.87 1.15 2.15
C LEU A 378 6.89 2.59 2.66
N ASN A 379 5.82 3.34 2.38
CA ASN A 379 5.61 4.64 3.01
C ASN A 379 5.20 4.48 4.48
N PRO A 380 5.80 5.27 5.41
CA PRO A 380 5.38 5.29 6.81
C PRO A 380 4.01 5.94 6.98
N ALA A 381 3.18 5.38 7.88
CA ALA A 381 1.80 5.80 8.05
C ALA A 381 1.64 7.20 8.72
N ASN A 382 2.67 7.71 9.38
CA ASN A 382 2.67 9.02 10.05
C ASN A 382 3.09 10.18 9.14
N THR A 383 3.23 9.96 7.83
CA THR A 383 3.67 10.95 6.86
C THR A 383 2.61 11.08 5.77
N ASP A 384 2.05 12.26 5.62
CA ASP A 384 1.12 12.55 4.54
C ASP A 384 1.86 12.59 3.19
N ILE A 385 1.21 12.11 2.12
CA ILE A 385 1.79 12.00 0.79
C ILE A 385 1.00 12.87 -0.18
N ASP A 386 1.71 13.77 -0.84
CA ASP A 386 1.16 14.71 -1.80
C ASP A 386 1.23 14.15 -3.24
N MET A 387 0.14 14.32 -4.00
CA MET A 387 0.01 13.97 -5.42
C MET A 387 -0.45 15.18 -6.22
N ASP A 388 0.26 15.51 -7.27
CA ASP A 388 -0.14 16.56 -8.18
C ASP A 388 -1.31 16.09 -9.06
N LEU A 389 -2.38 16.87 -9.10
CA LEU A 389 -3.52 16.65 -9.98
C LEU A 389 -3.40 17.55 -11.20
N ALA A 390 -3.51 16.95 -12.37
CA ALA A 390 -3.58 17.68 -13.64
C ALA A 390 -4.98 18.27 -13.85
N TYR A 391 -5.07 19.39 -14.60
CA TYR A 391 -6.31 19.99 -15.03
C TYR A 391 -6.16 20.55 -16.46
N ASP A 392 -7.03 20.10 -17.37
CA ASP A 392 -7.17 20.65 -18.71
C ASP A 392 -8.64 20.98 -18.95
N ALA A 393 -8.95 22.27 -19.06
CA ALA A 393 -10.32 22.76 -19.25
C ALA A 393 -10.94 22.35 -20.59
N GLU A 394 -10.12 22.03 -21.59
CA GLU A 394 -10.58 21.65 -22.94
C GLU A 394 -10.74 20.11 -23.09
N ALA A 395 -10.31 19.34 -22.06
CA ALA A 395 -10.43 17.90 -22.08
C ALA A 395 -11.89 17.43 -21.92
N ASN A 396 -12.23 16.28 -22.53
CA ASN A 396 -13.57 15.67 -22.38
C ASN A 396 -13.89 15.32 -20.93
N TYR A 397 -12.86 14.95 -20.16
CA TYR A 397 -12.94 14.61 -18.74
C TYR A 397 -12.09 15.59 -17.92
N ALA A 398 -12.38 16.87 -18.06
CA ALA A 398 -11.64 17.95 -17.42
C ALA A 398 -11.48 17.74 -15.92
N GLY A 399 -10.24 17.77 -15.45
CA GLY A 399 -9.88 17.63 -14.04
C GLY A 399 -9.90 16.19 -13.49
N PHE A 400 -10.34 15.18 -14.26
CA PHE A 400 -10.28 13.80 -13.76
C PHE A 400 -8.85 13.28 -13.70
N ASN A 401 -8.50 12.67 -12.56
CA ASN A 401 -7.21 12.06 -12.29
C ASN A 401 -7.41 10.70 -11.61
N LEU A 402 -6.68 9.68 -12.08
CA LEU A 402 -6.68 8.37 -11.46
C LEU A 402 -5.48 8.28 -10.51
N VAL A 403 -5.73 8.37 -9.21
CA VAL A 403 -4.73 8.35 -8.13
C VAL A 403 -4.88 7.09 -7.28
N GLY A 404 -3.80 6.66 -6.62
CA GLY A 404 -3.80 5.43 -5.85
C GLY A 404 -3.33 5.63 -4.41
N ASN A 405 -3.84 4.79 -3.50
CA ASN A 405 -3.38 4.76 -2.12
C ASN A 405 -1.86 4.45 -2.06
N PRO A 406 -1.03 5.39 -1.58
CA PRO A 406 0.42 5.22 -1.57
C PRO A 406 0.94 4.34 -0.43
N TYR A 407 0.08 3.89 0.50
CA TYR A 407 0.44 3.13 1.70
C TYR A 407 0.04 1.65 1.60
N CYS A 408 0.60 0.84 2.49
CA CYS A 408 0.19 -0.55 2.73
C CYS A 408 -0.85 -0.69 3.87
N CYS A 409 -1.59 0.37 4.14
CA CYS A 409 -2.75 0.39 5.04
C CYS A 409 -3.84 1.26 4.43
N ASN A 410 -5.00 1.32 5.06
CA ASN A 410 -6.08 2.20 4.64
C ASN A 410 -5.61 3.66 4.60
N ALA A 411 -5.98 4.35 3.53
CA ALA A 411 -5.74 5.77 3.35
C ALA A 411 -7.05 6.53 3.16
N TYR A 412 -6.94 7.85 3.28
CA TYR A 412 -8.01 8.82 3.12
C TYR A 412 -7.48 10.02 2.35
N ILE A 413 -8.36 10.76 1.69
CA ILE A 413 -8.03 12.05 1.12
C ILE A 413 -8.23 13.12 2.19
N ALA A 414 -7.19 13.90 2.48
CA ALA A 414 -7.16 14.80 3.64
C ALA A 414 -8.21 15.91 3.62
N ASP A 415 -8.62 16.39 2.44
CA ASP A 415 -9.66 17.39 2.28
C ASP A 415 -11.08 16.81 2.27
N GLY A 416 -11.23 15.49 2.35
CA GLY A 416 -12.52 14.79 2.43
C GLY A 416 -13.35 14.87 1.15
N ARG A 417 -12.71 15.17 -0.01
CA ARG A 417 -13.43 15.21 -1.30
C ARG A 417 -14.01 13.88 -1.71
N ASP A 418 -15.06 13.92 -2.47
CA ASP A 418 -15.68 12.75 -3.07
C ASP A 418 -14.83 12.18 -4.22
N PHE A 419 -14.96 10.87 -4.45
CA PHE A 419 -14.24 10.16 -5.49
C PHE A 419 -15.05 8.98 -6.04
N TYR A 420 -14.62 8.48 -7.19
CA TYR A 420 -15.14 7.25 -7.76
C TYR A 420 -14.26 6.05 -7.43
N THR A 421 -14.90 4.91 -7.27
CA THR A 421 -14.27 3.58 -7.15
C THR A 421 -14.96 2.58 -8.06
N LEU A 422 -14.43 1.36 -8.18
CA LEU A 422 -15.18 0.26 -8.80
C LEU A 422 -16.19 -0.32 -7.80
N ASN A 423 -17.32 -0.78 -8.34
CA ASN A 423 -18.24 -1.60 -7.57
C ASN A 423 -17.61 -2.97 -7.23
N ASN A 424 -18.27 -3.78 -6.39
CA ASN A 424 -17.73 -5.08 -5.95
C ASN A 424 -17.55 -6.10 -7.10
N ALA A 425 -18.30 -5.96 -8.17
CA ALA A 425 -18.17 -6.80 -9.36
C ALA A 425 -16.94 -6.42 -10.20
N GLY A 426 -16.50 -5.16 -10.12
CA GLY A 426 -15.40 -4.62 -10.90
C GLY A 426 -15.80 -4.24 -12.33
N ASP A 427 -17.08 -4.11 -12.63
CA ASP A 427 -17.61 -3.84 -13.97
C ASP A 427 -18.10 -2.40 -14.13
N GLU A 428 -18.27 -1.66 -13.02
CA GLU A 428 -18.81 -0.30 -13.05
C GLU A 428 -18.04 0.64 -12.10
N VAL A 429 -17.84 1.87 -12.54
CA VAL A 429 -17.32 2.97 -11.71
C VAL A 429 -18.50 3.63 -10.99
N VAL A 430 -18.43 3.65 -9.66
CA VAL A 430 -19.47 4.19 -8.77
C VAL A 430 -18.90 5.25 -7.84
N VAL A 431 -19.74 6.19 -7.43
CA VAL A 431 -19.37 7.17 -6.37
C VAL A 431 -19.13 6.40 -5.07
N ALA A 432 -18.03 6.68 -4.40
CA ALA A 432 -17.71 6.07 -3.12
C ALA A 432 -18.72 6.45 -2.03
N THR A 433 -19.11 5.48 -1.22
CA THR A 433 -20.05 5.67 -0.11
C THR A 433 -19.36 5.83 1.25
N ASP A 434 -18.06 5.52 1.31
CA ASP A 434 -17.19 5.78 2.46
C ASP A 434 -15.88 6.41 2.00
N ALA A 435 -15.10 6.95 2.92
CA ALA A 435 -13.86 7.65 2.63
C ALA A 435 -12.64 6.73 2.56
N VAL A 436 -12.80 5.43 2.85
CA VAL A 436 -11.69 4.48 2.94
C VAL A 436 -11.20 4.10 1.55
N ILE A 437 -9.89 4.23 1.34
CA ILE A 437 -9.19 3.74 0.16
C ILE A 437 -8.25 2.63 0.63
N ALA A 438 -8.57 1.40 0.27
CA ALA A 438 -7.82 0.21 0.70
C ALA A 438 -6.39 0.18 0.14
N PRO A 439 -5.47 -0.59 0.72
CA PRO A 439 -4.16 -0.84 0.11
C PRO A 439 -4.28 -1.32 -1.34
N MET A 440 -3.36 -0.86 -2.19
CA MET A 440 -3.32 -1.17 -3.64
C MET A 440 -4.57 -0.74 -4.44
N GLN A 441 -5.50 -0.01 -3.85
CA GLN A 441 -6.65 0.54 -4.54
C GLN A 441 -6.34 1.91 -5.12
N SER A 442 -6.78 2.17 -6.35
CA SER A 442 -6.85 3.52 -6.91
C SER A 442 -8.28 4.00 -7.04
N VAL A 443 -8.42 5.31 -7.10
CA VAL A 443 -9.69 6.04 -7.15
C VAL A 443 -9.61 7.15 -8.18
N LEU A 444 -10.76 7.51 -8.78
CA LEU A 444 -10.83 8.61 -9.73
C LEU A 444 -11.35 9.86 -8.99
N VAL A 445 -10.52 10.88 -8.93
CA VAL A 445 -10.84 12.17 -8.32
C VAL A 445 -11.00 13.24 -9.40
N GLN A 446 -11.72 14.32 -9.10
CA GLN A 446 -11.85 15.46 -10.00
C GLN A 446 -11.22 16.71 -9.37
N ALA A 447 -10.32 17.34 -10.09
CA ALA A 447 -9.73 18.65 -9.78
C ALA A 447 -10.49 19.78 -10.47
N SER A 448 -10.50 20.96 -9.90
CA SER A 448 -11.08 22.17 -10.52
C SER A 448 -10.02 23.11 -11.12
N ALA A 449 -8.75 22.84 -10.84
CA ALA A 449 -7.55 23.51 -11.33
C ALA A 449 -6.37 22.58 -11.18
N GLU A 450 -5.17 22.94 -11.67
CA GLU A 450 -3.94 22.29 -11.21
C GLU A 450 -3.80 22.49 -9.70
N GLU A 451 -3.77 21.40 -8.96
CA GLU A 451 -3.75 21.41 -7.50
C GLU A 451 -3.02 20.16 -6.94
N THR A 452 -2.76 20.17 -5.65
CA THR A 452 -2.16 19.04 -4.95
C THR A 452 -3.22 18.33 -4.11
N LEU A 453 -3.32 17.00 -4.24
CA LEU A 453 -4.12 16.12 -3.40
C LEU A 453 -3.22 15.51 -2.34
N THR A 454 -3.65 15.54 -1.08
CA THR A 454 -2.90 14.92 0.02
C THR A 454 -3.59 13.63 0.47
N PHE A 455 -2.86 12.51 0.43
CA PHE A 455 -3.24 11.27 1.09
C PHE A 455 -2.77 11.27 2.54
N THR A 456 -3.64 10.80 3.44
CA THR A 456 -3.35 10.64 4.87
C THR A 456 -3.84 9.28 5.37
N THR A 457 -3.28 8.79 6.48
CA THR A 457 -3.80 7.63 7.20
C THR A 457 -4.73 8.03 8.35
N THR A 458 -4.88 9.34 8.61
CA THR A 458 -5.86 9.87 9.56
C THR A 458 -7.26 9.70 9.00
N GLU A 459 -8.11 8.99 9.75
CA GLU A 459 -9.47 8.68 9.34
C GLU A 459 -10.26 9.94 8.98
N GLN A 460 -10.89 9.89 7.81
CA GLN A 460 -11.80 10.91 7.29
C GLN A 460 -13.18 10.28 7.10
N SER A 461 -14.20 11.11 7.04
CA SER A 461 -15.57 10.69 6.73
C SER A 461 -16.14 11.52 5.60
N LEU A 462 -16.90 10.89 4.73
CA LEU A 462 -17.70 11.59 3.74
C LEU A 462 -18.99 12.12 4.41
N ASN A 463 -19.49 13.25 3.91
CA ASN A 463 -20.78 13.78 4.35
C ASN A 463 -21.91 12.83 3.95
N SER A 464 -22.99 12.81 4.73
CA SER A 464 -24.21 12.06 4.38
C SER A 464 -24.79 12.53 3.04
N ALA A 465 -25.37 11.62 2.28
CA ALA A 465 -25.91 11.90 0.96
C ALA A 465 -27.32 11.35 0.78
N LEU A 466 -28.18 12.14 0.10
CA LEU A 466 -29.40 11.64 -0.50
C LEU A 466 -29.02 10.78 -1.71
N ALA A 467 -29.17 9.47 -1.63
CA ALA A 467 -28.91 8.56 -2.74
C ALA A 467 -30.17 8.37 -3.59
N ILE A 468 -30.07 8.63 -4.88
CA ILE A 468 -31.16 8.45 -5.87
C ILE A 468 -30.79 7.24 -6.71
N HIS A 469 -31.58 6.18 -6.58
CA HIS A 469 -31.41 4.95 -7.32
C HIS A 469 -32.28 4.96 -8.56
N PHE A 470 -31.72 4.63 -9.69
CA PHE A 470 -32.42 4.45 -10.96
C PHE A 470 -32.41 2.97 -11.32
N SER A 471 -33.59 2.43 -11.63
CA SER A 471 -33.80 1.01 -11.93
C SER A 471 -34.89 0.76 -12.96
N HIS A 472 -34.91 -0.43 -13.53
CA HIS A 472 -36.08 -0.93 -14.23
C HIS A 472 -37.22 -1.18 -13.25
N SER A 473 -38.46 -1.28 -13.76
CA SER A 473 -39.67 -1.53 -12.92
C SER A 473 -39.66 -2.86 -12.16
N ASP A 474 -38.81 -3.82 -12.58
CA ASP A 474 -38.60 -5.10 -11.89
C ASP A 474 -37.59 -5.02 -10.75
N GLY A 475 -37.00 -3.83 -10.53
CA GLY A 475 -35.99 -3.57 -9.50
C GLY A 475 -34.55 -3.81 -9.95
N THR A 476 -34.30 -4.20 -11.21
CA THR A 476 -32.94 -4.32 -11.75
C THR A 476 -32.27 -2.96 -11.74
N PRO A 477 -31.14 -2.77 -11.03
CA PRO A 477 -30.47 -1.49 -10.90
C PRO A 477 -29.85 -1.06 -12.24
N ILE A 478 -29.87 0.24 -12.53
CA ILE A 478 -29.27 0.85 -13.70
C ILE A 478 -28.14 1.80 -13.27
N ASP A 479 -28.44 2.81 -12.43
CA ASP A 479 -27.47 3.83 -12.07
C ASP A 479 -27.87 4.53 -10.77
N LYS A 480 -26.98 5.42 -10.26
CA LYS A 480 -27.22 6.23 -9.07
C LYS A 480 -26.71 7.64 -9.23
N ALA A 481 -27.38 8.57 -8.55
CA ALA A 481 -26.90 9.92 -8.34
C ALA A 481 -26.99 10.28 -6.86
N TYR A 482 -26.19 11.24 -6.42
CA TYR A 482 -26.09 11.61 -5.01
C TYR A 482 -26.19 13.12 -4.83
N ILE A 483 -26.91 13.54 -3.79
CA ILE A 483 -26.97 14.93 -3.36
C ILE A 483 -26.43 14.99 -1.92
N ARG A 484 -25.37 15.75 -1.70
CA ARG A 484 -24.83 16.02 -0.37
C ARG A 484 -25.29 17.41 0.11
N THR A 485 -25.39 17.56 1.42
CA THR A 485 -25.54 18.86 2.06
C THR A 485 -24.15 19.42 2.38
N GLY A 486 -23.99 20.74 2.31
CA GLY A 486 -22.73 21.40 2.55
C GLY A 486 -22.10 21.99 1.29
N ALA A 487 -20.95 22.65 1.45
CA ALA A 487 -20.19 23.20 0.33
C ALA A 487 -19.23 22.12 -0.21
N GLY A 488 -19.17 21.97 -1.54
CA GLY A 488 -18.26 21.05 -2.22
C GLY A 488 -18.31 21.22 -3.73
N PHE A 489 -17.37 20.62 -4.44
CA PHE A 489 -17.27 20.76 -5.90
C PHE A 489 -18.17 19.79 -6.66
N GLY A 490 -18.65 18.72 -5.99
CA GLY A 490 -19.37 17.65 -6.66
C GLY A 490 -18.44 16.75 -7.51
N LEU A 491 -19.05 15.77 -8.18
CA LEU A 491 -18.36 14.91 -9.15
C LEU A 491 -19.16 14.91 -10.46
N GLU A 492 -18.56 15.38 -11.55
CA GLU A 492 -19.16 15.25 -12.87
C GLU A 492 -19.39 13.79 -13.23
N LYS A 493 -20.39 13.49 -14.03
CA LYS A 493 -20.75 12.11 -14.37
C LYS A 493 -19.66 11.44 -15.20
N PHE A 494 -19.06 10.40 -14.66
CA PHE A 494 -18.07 9.56 -15.30
C PHE A 494 -18.60 8.13 -15.50
N GLN A 495 -18.33 7.52 -16.64
CA GLN A 495 -18.65 6.13 -16.96
C GLN A 495 -17.54 5.50 -17.78
N LEU A 496 -17.17 4.25 -17.50
CA LEU A 496 -16.23 3.48 -18.33
C LEU A 496 -16.81 3.21 -19.74
N ASN A 497 -18.11 3.02 -19.82
CA ASN A 497 -18.82 2.88 -21.08
C ASN A 497 -19.85 4.01 -21.23
N PRO A 498 -19.62 5.00 -22.10
CA PRO A 498 -20.49 6.17 -22.27
C PRO A 498 -21.87 5.84 -22.87
N ASP A 499 -22.06 4.63 -23.45
CA ASP A 499 -23.31 4.19 -24.04
C ASP A 499 -24.29 3.57 -23.04
N HIS A 500 -23.83 3.33 -21.79
CA HIS A 500 -24.70 2.80 -20.74
C HIS A 500 -25.77 3.82 -20.35
N ASP A 501 -26.94 3.29 -19.98
CA ASP A 501 -28.04 4.07 -19.37
C ASP A 501 -27.52 4.79 -18.14
N LYS A 502 -27.99 6.02 -17.90
CA LYS A 502 -27.48 6.85 -16.80
C LYS A 502 -28.49 7.77 -16.16
N LEU A 503 -28.21 8.07 -14.89
CA LEU A 503 -28.85 9.11 -14.09
C LEU A 503 -27.83 10.18 -13.75
N TYR A 504 -28.20 11.45 -13.88
CA TYR A 504 -27.30 12.57 -13.55
C TYR A 504 -28.08 13.81 -13.11
N LEU A 505 -27.44 14.59 -12.25
CA LEU A 505 -27.91 15.92 -11.84
C LEU A 505 -27.32 16.96 -12.79
N THR A 506 -28.03 18.05 -13.04
CA THR A 506 -27.50 19.11 -13.93
C THR A 506 -27.31 20.39 -13.15
N LEU A 507 -26.06 20.90 -13.17
CA LEU A 507 -25.70 22.23 -12.65
C LEU A 507 -24.87 22.95 -13.70
N GLU A 508 -25.20 24.22 -13.95
CA GLU A 508 -24.48 25.10 -14.91
C GLU A 508 -24.22 24.44 -16.28
N GLY A 509 -25.14 23.60 -16.73
CA GLY A 509 -25.03 22.89 -18.02
C GLY A 509 -24.17 21.65 -18.03
N LYS A 510 -23.64 21.24 -16.91
CA LYS A 510 -22.86 20.01 -16.75
C LYS A 510 -23.65 18.91 -16.00
N GLY A 511 -23.37 17.66 -16.33
CA GLY A 511 -23.98 16.49 -15.67
C GLY A 511 -23.13 15.97 -14.51
N TYR A 512 -23.74 15.75 -13.35
CA TYR A 512 -23.05 15.29 -12.14
C TYR A 512 -23.62 13.96 -11.65
N ALA A 513 -22.74 13.08 -11.18
CA ALA A 513 -23.13 11.90 -10.39
C ALA A 513 -23.33 12.25 -8.91
N LEU A 514 -22.63 13.26 -8.43
CA LEU A 514 -22.78 13.79 -7.08
C LEU A 514 -22.76 15.33 -7.13
N ALA A 515 -23.75 15.98 -6.51
CA ALA A 515 -23.84 17.43 -6.41
C ALA A 515 -24.07 17.85 -4.95
N TYR A 516 -23.75 19.12 -4.65
CA TYR A 516 -23.99 19.75 -3.34
C TYR A 516 -25.18 20.70 -3.37
N ALA A 517 -26.02 20.66 -2.33
CA ALA A 517 -27.32 21.31 -2.27
C ALA A 517 -27.44 22.45 -1.23
N ASP A 518 -26.35 22.95 -0.65
CA ASP A 518 -26.40 23.92 0.47
C ASP A 518 -27.13 25.24 0.18
N THR A 519 -27.26 25.59 -1.07
CA THR A 519 -27.90 26.84 -1.49
C THR A 519 -28.90 26.67 -2.65
N LEU A 520 -29.19 25.42 -3.02
CA LEU A 520 -30.06 25.14 -4.16
C LEU A 520 -31.49 24.86 -3.68
N ASP A 521 -32.41 25.71 -4.16
CA ASP A 521 -33.85 25.50 -3.92
C ASP A 521 -34.38 24.35 -4.79
N VAL A 522 -33.79 24.16 -5.96
CA VAL A 522 -34.21 23.17 -6.97
C VAL A 522 -33.01 22.55 -7.65
N MET A 523 -33.03 21.23 -7.87
CA MET A 523 -31.99 20.49 -8.60
C MET A 523 -32.59 19.69 -9.76
N PRO A 524 -32.23 19.97 -11.02
CA PRO A 524 -32.60 19.18 -12.15
C PRO A 524 -32.01 17.79 -12.12
N LEU A 525 -32.85 16.76 -12.32
CA LEU A 525 -32.45 15.35 -12.39
C LEU A 525 -32.81 14.82 -13.78
N ASN A 526 -31.82 14.23 -14.45
CA ASN A 526 -31.93 13.79 -15.83
C ASN A 526 -31.58 12.30 -15.97
N ILE A 527 -32.16 11.68 -17.01
CA ILE A 527 -31.87 10.31 -17.38
C ILE A 527 -31.51 10.24 -18.85
N LYS A 528 -30.67 9.26 -19.20
CA LYS A 528 -30.42 8.80 -20.55
C LYS A 528 -30.59 7.29 -20.57
N VAL A 529 -31.47 6.78 -21.43
CA VAL A 529 -31.75 5.34 -21.56
C VAL A 529 -31.75 4.93 -23.02
N GLY A 530 -31.31 3.71 -23.27
CA GLY A 530 -31.22 3.15 -24.64
C GLY A 530 -32.52 2.52 -25.14
N SER A 531 -33.56 2.40 -24.31
CA SER A 531 -34.81 1.73 -24.68
C SER A 531 -36.05 2.34 -24.02
N ASP A 532 -37.16 2.24 -24.73
CA ASP A 532 -38.47 2.52 -24.17
C ASP A 532 -38.80 1.52 -23.05
N GLY A 533 -39.49 1.99 -21.99
CA GLY A 533 -39.82 1.10 -20.88
C GLY A 533 -40.40 1.82 -19.67
N THR A 534 -40.66 0.99 -18.64
CA THR A 534 -41.08 1.50 -17.32
C THR A 534 -39.90 1.44 -16.36
N TYR A 535 -39.62 2.58 -15.75
CA TYR A 535 -38.48 2.81 -14.87
C TYR A 535 -38.93 3.31 -13.52
N MET A 536 -38.04 3.23 -12.55
CA MET A 536 -38.30 3.68 -11.18
C MET A 536 -37.12 4.51 -10.65
N LEU A 537 -37.43 5.61 -9.99
CA LEU A 537 -36.53 6.34 -9.11
C LEU A 537 -36.88 6.00 -7.66
N TYR A 538 -35.87 5.67 -6.86
CA TYR A 538 -35.99 5.47 -5.42
C TYR A 538 -35.02 6.38 -4.67
N PHE A 539 -35.54 7.13 -3.69
CA PHE A 539 -34.80 8.13 -2.91
C PHE A 539 -34.49 7.57 -1.53
N ASN A 540 -33.21 7.36 -1.22
CA ASN A 540 -32.76 6.87 0.06
C ASN A 540 -32.22 8.03 0.92
N LEU A 541 -32.95 8.36 1.98
CA LEU A 541 -32.72 9.52 2.83
C LEU A 541 -31.71 9.30 3.94
N GLN A 542 -31.00 8.16 3.99
CA GLN A 542 -30.11 7.73 5.08
C GLN A 542 -29.49 8.89 5.86
N ASP A 543 -29.90 9.05 7.13
CA ASP A 543 -29.38 10.03 8.10
C ASP A 543 -29.55 11.52 7.72
N LEU A 544 -30.33 11.83 6.69
CA LEU A 544 -30.71 13.18 6.28
C LEU A 544 -32.15 13.48 6.66
N THR A 545 -32.36 14.69 7.13
CA THR A 545 -33.71 15.23 7.41
C THR A 545 -33.93 16.46 6.54
N PHE A 546 -35.05 16.49 5.83
CA PHE A 546 -35.49 17.64 5.05
C PHE A 546 -36.84 18.10 5.58
N ASP A 547 -37.04 19.41 5.68
CA ASP A 547 -38.34 19.98 6.01
C ASP A 547 -39.31 19.90 4.81
N TYR A 548 -38.74 19.89 3.60
CA TYR A 548 -39.46 19.78 2.33
C TYR A 548 -38.57 19.03 1.32
N LEU A 549 -39.13 18.03 0.65
CA LEU A 549 -38.45 17.31 -0.42
C LEU A 549 -39.46 16.72 -1.39
N HIS A 550 -39.54 17.29 -2.58
CA HIS A 550 -40.48 16.90 -3.61
C HIS A 550 -39.79 16.54 -4.92
N LEU A 551 -40.37 15.65 -5.68
CA LEU A 551 -40.04 15.35 -7.07
C LEU A 551 -41.11 15.90 -7.98
N ILE A 552 -40.76 16.78 -8.93
CA ILE A 552 -41.64 17.23 -9.97
C ILE A 552 -41.29 16.55 -11.27
N ASP A 553 -42.23 15.81 -11.89
CA ASP A 553 -42.13 15.34 -13.26
C ASP A 553 -42.77 16.35 -14.21
N ASN A 554 -41.97 17.15 -14.88
CA ASN A 554 -42.42 18.19 -15.81
C ASN A 554 -43.21 17.65 -17.00
N LEU A 555 -42.95 16.36 -17.38
CA LEU A 555 -43.66 15.73 -18.50
C LEU A 555 -45.11 15.41 -18.13
N THR A 556 -45.33 14.87 -16.93
CA THR A 556 -46.65 14.48 -16.45
C THR A 556 -47.32 15.50 -15.55
N GLN A 557 -46.62 16.59 -15.18
CA GLN A 557 -47.03 17.62 -14.22
C GLN A 557 -47.39 16.99 -12.86
N THR A 558 -46.68 15.98 -12.47
CA THR A 558 -46.83 15.29 -11.18
C THR A 558 -45.92 15.92 -10.15
N ASP A 559 -46.46 16.26 -9.01
CA ASP A 559 -45.75 16.71 -7.81
C ASP A 559 -45.86 15.61 -6.74
N MET A 560 -44.70 15.08 -6.29
CA MET A 560 -44.61 13.96 -5.39
C MET A 560 -43.84 14.35 -4.12
N ASP A 561 -44.47 14.25 -2.96
CA ASP A 561 -43.83 14.37 -1.65
C ASP A 561 -42.97 13.13 -1.38
N LEU A 562 -41.66 13.25 -1.50
CA LEU A 562 -40.67 12.18 -1.31
C LEU A 562 -40.50 11.81 0.17
N LEU A 563 -40.91 12.66 1.11
CA LEU A 563 -40.88 12.35 2.54
C LEU A 563 -42.04 11.37 2.91
N GLN A 564 -43.10 11.34 2.12
CA GLN A 564 -44.23 10.40 2.29
C GLN A 564 -44.07 9.16 1.41
N VAL A 565 -43.61 9.35 0.15
CA VAL A 565 -43.47 8.26 -0.83
C VAL A 565 -42.10 8.40 -1.49
N PRO A 566 -41.09 7.67 -1.03
CA PRO A 566 -39.70 7.87 -1.49
C PRO A 566 -39.37 7.18 -2.84
N TYR A 567 -40.37 6.88 -3.66
CA TYR A 567 -40.18 6.29 -4.97
C TYR A 567 -41.15 6.85 -6.01
N TYR A 568 -40.76 6.85 -7.27
CA TYR A 568 -41.55 7.30 -8.40
C TYR A 568 -41.36 6.37 -9.59
N THR A 569 -42.49 5.81 -10.12
CA THR A 569 -42.46 4.96 -11.31
C THR A 569 -43.01 5.72 -12.50
N PHE A 570 -42.29 5.64 -13.65
CA PHE A 570 -42.62 6.40 -14.84
C PHE A 570 -42.30 5.63 -16.13
N ASN A 571 -42.89 6.06 -17.24
CA ASN A 571 -42.62 5.50 -18.55
C ASN A 571 -41.69 6.43 -19.35
N VAL A 572 -40.82 5.81 -20.14
CA VAL A 572 -39.97 6.49 -21.13
C VAL A 572 -40.37 5.98 -22.50
N TRP A 573 -40.62 6.91 -23.42
CA TRP A 573 -40.97 6.66 -24.82
C TRP A 573 -39.98 7.30 -25.81
N ASP A 574 -38.90 7.87 -25.29
CA ASP A 574 -37.82 8.47 -26.04
C ASP A 574 -36.54 8.36 -25.21
N THR A 575 -35.40 8.26 -25.84
CA THR A 575 -34.12 7.88 -25.22
C THR A 575 -33.50 8.97 -24.35
N GLU A 576 -33.87 10.24 -24.54
CA GLU A 576 -33.34 11.37 -23.76
C GLU A 576 -34.46 12.26 -23.22
N HIS A 577 -34.36 12.59 -21.92
CA HIS A 577 -35.30 13.50 -21.24
C HIS A 577 -34.53 14.50 -20.42
N GLU A 578 -34.00 15.51 -21.06
CA GLU A 578 -33.43 16.67 -20.38
C GLU A 578 -34.54 17.50 -19.70
N ASN A 579 -34.26 17.90 -18.43
CA ASN A 579 -35.14 18.71 -17.60
C ASN A 579 -36.53 18.11 -17.31
N ARG A 580 -36.66 16.77 -17.39
CA ARG A 580 -37.89 16.07 -17.05
C ARG A 580 -38.19 16.18 -15.57
N PHE A 581 -37.20 15.89 -14.71
CA PHE A 581 -37.39 15.84 -13.27
C PHE A 581 -36.71 17.01 -12.58
N LEU A 582 -37.40 17.53 -11.55
CA LEU A 582 -36.85 18.49 -10.62
C LEU A 582 -36.97 17.97 -9.20
N ILE A 583 -35.90 18.03 -8.44
CA ILE A 583 -35.90 17.78 -7.00
C ILE A 583 -35.99 19.16 -6.33
N VAL A 584 -36.98 19.34 -5.49
CA VAL A 584 -37.29 20.64 -4.86
C VAL A 584 -37.08 20.51 -3.34
N PHE A 585 -36.26 21.38 -2.80
CA PHE A 585 -35.92 21.43 -1.38
C PHE A 585 -36.60 22.56 -0.62
N ASN A 586 -37.17 23.54 -1.34
CA ASN A 586 -37.84 24.68 -0.76
C ASN A 586 -39.17 24.92 -1.47
N PRO A 587 -40.31 24.92 -0.76
CA PRO A 587 -41.62 25.19 -1.37
C PRO A 587 -41.74 26.55 -2.03
N ASP A 588 -41.05 27.57 -1.51
CA ASP A 588 -41.09 28.93 -2.06
C ASP A 588 -40.39 29.06 -3.42
N ALA A 589 -39.51 28.08 -3.75
CA ALA A 589 -38.80 28.03 -5.03
C ALA A 589 -39.73 27.70 -6.23
N ILE A 590 -40.89 27.11 -5.99
CA ILE A 590 -41.85 26.75 -7.03
C ILE A 590 -42.76 27.93 -7.38
N ASP A 591 -42.99 28.85 -6.44
CA ASP A 591 -43.90 29.99 -6.61
C ASP A 591 -43.23 31.21 -7.29
N ASP A 592 -41.89 31.21 -7.47
CA ASP A 592 -41.16 32.23 -8.21
C ASP A 592 -41.02 31.84 -9.71
N PRO A 593 -41.79 32.42 -10.61
CA PRO A 593 -41.71 32.11 -12.04
C PRO A 593 -40.35 32.48 -12.67
N THR A 594 -39.42 33.08 -11.90
CA THR A 594 -38.09 33.49 -12.39
C THR A 594 -36.99 32.49 -12.07
N THR A 595 -37.23 31.50 -11.18
CA THR A 595 -36.23 30.48 -10.81
C THR A 595 -36.27 29.22 -11.67
N HIS A 596 -37.30 29.07 -12.49
CA HIS A 596 -37.51 27.89 -13.33
C HIS A 596 -37.46 28.27 -14.79
N LEU A 597 -36.47 27.78 -15.45
CA LEU A 597 -36.15 27.98 -16.86
C LEU A 597 -35.23 29.19 -17.10
N THR A 598 -33.97 28.92 -17.36
CA THR A 598 -33.42 29.62 -18.52
C THR A 598 -34.40 29.32 -19.66
N GLU A 599 -35.27 30.25 -19.95
CA GLU A 599 -36.02 30.24 -21.20
C GLU A 599 -35.00 29.93 -22.29
N ALA A 600 -35.02 28.74 -22.87
CA ALA A 600 -34.77 28.68 -24.29
C ALA A 600 -35.68 29.77 -24.82
N GLU A 601 -35.10 30.88 -25.26
CA GLU A 601 -35.81 32.05 -25.74
C GLU A 601 -37.01 31.54 -26.52
N SER A 602 -38.23 31.65 -25.92
CA SER A 602 -39.46 31.39 -26.64
C SER A 602 -39.51 32.52 -27.68
N GLU A 603 -38.91 32.24 -28.83
CA GLU A 603 -39.29 32.95 -30.01
C GLU A 603 -40.81 32.83 -30.11
N GLY A 604 -41.49 33.86 -29.77
CA GLY A 604 -42.90 34.16 -29.78
C GLY A 604 -43.90 32.99 -29.96
N SER A 605 -44.95 32.96 -29.14
CA SER A 605 -46.07 32.02 -29.29
C SER A 605 -46.42 31.85 -30.79
N PHE A 606 -46.22 30.61 -31.31
CA PHE A 606 -46.43 30.30 -32.72
C PHE A 606 -47.87 29.82 -33.00
N ALA A 607 -48.72 29.70 -31.97
CA ALA A 607 -50.09 29.26 -32.11
C ALA A 607 -50.99 29.89 -31.01
N PHE A 608 -52.26 30.15 -31.34
CA PHE A 608 -53.31 30.58 -30.42
C PHE A 608 -54.67 29.98 -30.80
N ILE A 609 -55.58 29.87 -29.83
CA ILE A 609 -56.92 29.42 -30.08
C ILE A 609 -57.88 30.59 -30.27
N SER A 610 -58.65 30.58 -31.36
CA SER A 610 -59.69 31.55 -31.63
C SER A 610 -60.86 30.87 -32.32
N ASN A 611 -62.07 31.13 -31.81
CA ASN A 611 -63.35 30.58 -32.35
C ASN A 611 -63.39 29.07 -32.57
N GLY A 612 -62.76 28.27 -31.66
CA GLY A 612 -62.75 26.82 -31.76
C GLY A 612 -61.76 26.27 -32.77
N GLU A 613 -60.79 27.06 -33.18
CA GLU A 613 -59.66 26.68 -34.08
C GLU A 613 -58.33 27.07 -33.45
N ILE A 614 -57.33 26.21 -33.57
CA ILE A 614 -55.91 26.53 -33.31
C ILE A 614 -55.34 27.16 -34.56
N LEU A 615 -54.83 28.38 -34.45
CA LEU A 615 -54.27 29.17 -35.52
C LEU A 615 -52.75 29.26 -35.34
N LEU A 616 -51.97 28.85 -36.35
CA LEU A 616 -50.52 29.03 -36.37
C LEU A 616 -50.16 30.45 -36.86
N THR A 617 -49.28 31.12 -36.14
CA THR A 617 -48.78 32.45 -36.51
C THR A 617 -47.61 32.39 -37.49
N GLU A 618 -47.00 31.21 -37.62
CA GLU A 618 -45.90 30.93 -38.56
C GLU A 618 -46.28 29.83 -39.51
N THR A 619 -46.05 30.02 -40.80
CA THR A 619 -46.19 28.96 -41.82
C THR A 619 -44.82 28.46 -42.19
N CYS A 620 -44.51 27.20 -41.86
CA CYS A 620 -43.32 26.50 -42.32
C CYS A 620 -43.73 25.55 -43.44
N GLN A 621 -43.24 25.76 -44.68
CA GLN A 621 -43.36 24.78 -45.73
C GLN A 621 -42.62 23.54 -45.32
N ASP A 622 -43.25 22.37 -45.47
CA ASP A 622 -42.72 21.04 -45.15
C ASP A 622 -42.60 20.72 -43.65
N ALA A 623 -43.25 21.48 -42.73
CA ALA A 623 -43.35 21.15 -41.32
C ALA A 623 -44.51 20.18 -41.04
N SER A 624 -44.30 19.23 -40.12
CA SER A 624 -45.36 18.41 -39.53
C SER A 624 -45.79 18.94 -38.20
N LEU A 625 -47.06 18.73 -37.84
CA LEU A 625 -47.65 19.15 -36.60
C LEU A 625 -48.15 17.97 -35.80
N GLN A 626 -47.91 17.97 -34.52
CA GLN A 626 -48.47 17.02 -33.56
C GLN A 626 -49.13 17.78 -32.40
N ILE A 627 -50.33 17.37 -32.02
CA ILE A 627 -51.01 17.80 -30.80
C ILE A 627 -51.12 16.61 -29.87
N VAL A 628 -50.58 16.75 -28.69
CA VAL A 628 -50.50 15.69 -27.69
C VAL A 628 -51.31 16.07 -26.47
N ASP A 629 -52.13 15.17 -25.93
CA ASP A 629 -52.84 15.39 -24.67
C ASP A 629 -51.92 15.22 -23.45
N MET A 630 -52.41 15.53 -22.27
CA MET A 630 -51.67 15.43 -21.01
C MET A 630 -51.26 13.99 -20.64
N MET A 631 -51.79 12.98 -21.35
CA MET A 631 -51.41 11.56 -21.18
C MET A 631 -50.38 11.13 -22.24
N GLY A 632 -49.80 12.06 -23.01
CA GLY A 632 -48.82 11.78 -24.05
C GLY A 632 -49.41 11.19 -25.32
N ARG A 633 -50.72 11.10 -25.48
CA ARG A 633 -51.36 10.54 -26.67
C ARG A 633 -51.46 11.60 -27.76
N ILE A 634 -51.04 11.27 -28.96
CA ILE A 634 -51.24 12.13 -30.15
C ILE A 634 -52.72 12.20 -30.47
N VAL A 635 -53.30 13.38 -30.38
CA VAL A 635 -54.68 13.66 -30.67
C VAL A 635 -54.88 14.09 -32.13
N VAL A 636 -53.90 14.83 -32.64
CA VAL A 636 -53.83 15.30 -34.02
C VAL A 636 -52.40 15.18 -34.52
N GLN A 637 -52.22 14.61 -35.72
CA GLN A 637 -50.94 14.58 -36.40
C GLN A 637 -51.14 14.75 -37.92
N GLY A 638 -50.32 15.60 -38.52
CA GLY A 638 -50.38 15.84 -40.00
C GLY A 638 -49.40 16.93 -40.40
N ASP A 639 -49.49 17.33 -41.66
CA ASP A 639 -48.75 18.46 -42.18
C ASP A 639 -49.22 19.77 -41.48
N ALA A 640 -48.32 20.70 -41.22
CA ALA A 640 -48.63 21.93 -40.56
C ALA A 640 -49.61 22.78 -41.34
N MET A 641 -50.88 22.76 -40.93
CA MET A 641 -51.97 23.59 -41.53
C MET A 641 -52.13 24.87 -40.67
N ASN A 642 -52.39 25.98 -41.32
CA ASN A 642 -52.58 27.27 -40.63
C ASN A 642 -53.75 27.27 -39.66
N ARG A 643 -54.73 26.32 -39.78
CA ARG A 643 -55.89 26.20 -38.93
C ARG A 643 -56.19 24.77 -38.62
N ILE A 644 -56.42 24.42 -37.35
CA ILE A 644 -56.80 23.09 -36.91
C ILE A 644 -58.01 23.22 -36.01
N SER A 645 -59.09 22.50 -36.37
CA SER A 645 -60.34 22.54 -35.57
C SER A 645 -60.16 21.86 -34.22
N THR A 646 -60.63 22.50 -33.15
CA THR A 646 -60.69 21.88 -31.80
C THR A 646 -61.96 21.05 -31.62
N SER A 647 -62.84 21.00 -32.66
CA SER A 647 -64.08 20.19 -32.55
C SER A 647 -63.77 18.71 -32.51
N GLY A 648 -63.87 18.10 -31.40
CA GLY A 648 -63.48 16.72 -31.14
C GLY A 648 -62.37 16.55 -30.09
N MET A 649 -61.78 17.66 -29.69
CA MET A 649 -60.85 17.69 -28.56
C MET A 649 -61.61 17.90 -27.25
N ALA A 650 -61.27 17.16 -26.20
CA ALA A 650 -61.81 17.38 -24.87
C ALA A 650 -61.30 18.70 -24.29
N LYS A 651 -62.04 19.33 -23.39
CA LYS A 651 -61.53 20.47 -22.62
C LYS A 651 -60.32 20.00 -21.80
N GLY A 652 -59.22 20.77 -21.93
CA GLY A 652 -57.99 20.41 -21.24
C GLY A 652 -56.75 21.07 -21.82
N VAL A 653 -55.59 20.69 -21.30
CA VAL A 653 -54.28 21.18 -21.72
C VAL A 653 -53.72 20.24 -22.77
N TYR A 654 -53.16 20.79 -23.83
CA TYR A 654 -52.50 20.09 -24.93
C TYR A 654 -51.13 20.69 -25.19
N VAL A 655 -50.21 19.87 -25.68
CA VAL A 655 -48.90 20.30 -26.18
C VAL A 655 -48.90 20.23 -27.69
N LEU A 656 -48.64 21.35 -28.31
CA LEU A 656 -48.50 21.51 -29.76
C LEU A 656 -47.04 21.42 -30.12
N ARG A 657 -46.68 20.54 -31.07
CA ARG A 657 -45.35 20.40 -31.61
C ARG A 657 -45.34 20.71 -33.10
N LEU A 658 -44.49 21.63 -33.50
CA LEU A 658 -44.24 21.97 -34.90
C LEU A 658 -42.87 21.47 -35.27
N ILE A 659 -42.78 20.47 -36.13
CA ILE A 659 -41.55 19.77 -36.46
C ILE A 659 -41.15 20.13 -37.91
N ASN A 660 -39.96 20.74 -38.07
CA ASN A 660 -39.40 21.12 -39.37
C ASN A 660 -37.95 20.60 -39.44
N GLY A 661 -37.79 19.42 -40.03
CA GLY A 661 -36.50 18.71 -40.04
C GLY A 661 -36.02 18.42 -38.59
N ASN A 662 -34.85 18.91 -38.22
CA ASN A 662 -34.30 18.75 -36.89
C ASN A 662 -34.76 19.83 -35.87
N ASN A 663 -35.54 20.80 -36.30
CA ASN A 663 -36.06 21.86 -35.43
C ASN A 663 -37.48 21.52 -34.95
N VAL A 664 -37.69 21.45 -33.64
CA VAL A 664 -38.99 21.21 -33.02
C VAL A 664 -39.34 22.45 -32.17
N LYS A 665 -40.44 23.13 -32.50
CA LYS A 665 -41.02 24.17 -31.65
C LYS A 665 -42.16 23.53 -30.84
N VAL A 666 -42.22 23.85 -29.56
CA VAL A 666 -43.23 23.30 -28.64
C VAL A 666 -43.98 24.43 -27.97
N GLN A 667 -45.32 24.31 -27.93
CA GLN A 667 -46.17 25.30 -27.25
C GLN A 667 -47.32 24.62 -26.53
N LYS A 668 -47.60 25.07 -25.30
CA LYS A 668 -48.78 24.67 -24.54
C LYS A 668 -50.02 25.41 -25.02
N LEU A 669 -51.13 24.70 -25.20
CA LEU A 669 -52.43 25.23 -25.54
C LEU A 669 -53.50 24.74 -24.55
N VAL A 670 -54.46 25.60 -24.22
CA VAL A 670 -55.62 25.24 -23.37
C VAL A 670 -56.88 25.28 -24.24
N VAL A 671 -57.55 24.14 -24.41
CA VAL A 671 -58.85 24.04 -25.08
C VAL A 671 -59.94 24.16 -24.02
N GLU A 672 -60.72 25.24 -24.09
CA GLU A 672 -61.81 25.55 -23.15
C GLU A 672 -63.14 24.91 -23.48
#